data_554007be776d5963d921141f7d769873
#
_entry.id   554007be776d5963d921141f7d769873
#
_cell.length_a   1.000
_cell.length_b   1.000
_cell.length_c   1.000
_cell.angle_alpha   90.00
_cell.angle_beta   90.00
_cell.angle_gamma   90.00
#
_symmetry.space_group_name_H-M   'P 1'
#
loop_
_entity.id
_entity.type
_entity.pdbx_description
1 polymer ?
#
loop_
_entity_poly.entity_id
_entity_poly.type
_entity_poly.pdbx_seq_one_letter_code
_entity_poly.pdbx_strand_id
1 'polypeptide(L)'
;MTAPLLAALCALCLAFASQALAAEEFDKYKLESVGASLSSNQAGAHADMTISFALSEEEKEHKPFARTRDLFFSLPPGVIGNPQNFPRCSVGQLGNEPHESECPQDAQVGVTQITLAEIGTFTEPLYNMYSPGGDVVARFGLYAGIYPAVINVRVNPIDYSLTAAVEGAPSAAELISAKSTLWGVPAAESHDELRLTPGEAVEHETPPGGRKSGQPEIPFLSNPTDCSLKREISVKAVSYQLPESPSSLSAPFPQLSGCQKLSFNPSLTVVPTNPEAFAPTGIDATLAIPQDEAPKDTATSTMKSAVVTLPEGLVINPSAGDGLEGCSAQEVGFETTNPSNCPDAAKIGSVEVDIPALEHTLDGAVYQRTPETEGGETKLFRFWVVADEQGVHLKLPAEIQPSKLTGQLTNLFLGIPSLGGNPQVPFSQLRLHVFGGPRAPLATPGCGTYATHYAFAPWSGKPATEGDTAMQITSGCGKGGFAPKLEAGTLDPTAGHFGAFAMTLTRQDGEANPQTLSLHLPRGLLAKLGGVRLCGEAEAPTGACPASSQIGVISAAAGVGSAPLWIPQPGKAPTAVYLAGPYKGAPYSIVAKVPAQAGPFDLGTVVNRSAINVDPESATATITTDPLPQILEGVPVAYRAVHVEVNRPEFTLNPTNCAAKSIDATVVSSEGAVATPSYGFQAADCSQLKYSPHLKLTLKGQTKRTGHPAVNALLTQPQGQANTAKAVVVLPPSEFIDQDHINNPCTRVQFAANACPPLSVLGTATATTPLLDQPLTGPVYFRSNGGERELPDLVADLHGPIHVILVGFVDAVHKKGSEESRIRTTFANVPDAPVSKFTMQLFGGKKRGLLVNSKPLCKTSRRIKLSFTGQNGIVNRSEPKLVAKCGGKK
;
A
#
# COMPACT_ATOMS: atom_id res chain seq x y z
N MET A 1 -57.26 -57.63 28.70
CA MET A 1 -56.86 -56.16 28.61
C MET A 1 -56.26 -55.90 27.26
N THR A 2 -56.82 -56.24 26.14
CA THR A 2 -56.23 -56.05 24.78
C THR A 2 -57.20 -55.36 23.78
N ALA A 3 -58.41 -55.08 24.15
CA ALA A 3 -59.35 -54.42 23.24
C ALA A 3 -59.25 -52.90 23.14
N PRO A 4 -58.90 -52.14 24.16
CA PRO A 4 -58.84 -50.66 24.01
C PRO A 4 -57.61 -50.11 23.31
N LEU A 5 -56.46 -50.88 23.23
CA LEU A 5 -55.27 -50.46 22.55
C LEU A 5 -55.44 -50.56 21.03
N LEU A 6 -56.14 -51.52 20.49
CA LEU A 6 -56.32 -51.63 19.05
C LEU A 6 -57.29 -50.53 18.52
N ALA A 7 -58.29 -50.16 19.29
CA ALA A 7 -59.21 -49.10 18.92
C ALA A 7 -58.51 -47.67 18.89
N ALA A 8 -57.60 -47.46 19.83
CA ALA A 8 -56.77 -46.23 19.86
C ALA A 8 -55.78 -46.18 18.72
N LEU A 9 -55.17 -47.32 18.36
CA LEU A 9 -54.26 -47.40 17.20
C LEU A 9 -54.99 -47.18 15.86
N CYS A 10 -56.18 -47.76 15.70
CA CYS A 10 -57.03 -47.57 14.51
C CYS A 10 -57.49 -46.10 14.41
N ALA A 11 -57.85 -45.45 15.53
CA ALA A 11 -58.23 -44.02 15.52
C ALA A 11 -57.07 -43.09 15.21
N LEU A 12 -55.83 -43.45 15.70
CA LEU A 12 -54.62 -42.73 15.32
C LEU A 12 -54.30 -42.93 13.84
N CYS A 13 -54.41 -44.17 13.31
CA CYS A 13 -54.15 -44.42 11.88
C CYS A 13 -55.16 -43.73 10.97
N LEU A 14 -56.43 -43.63 11.37
CA LEU A 14 -57.46 -42.92 10.61
C LEU A 14 -57.21 -41.41 10.68
N ALA A 15 -56.75 -40.87 11.80
CA ALA A 15 -56.39 -39.43 11.88
C ALA A 15 -55.16 -39.10 11.03
N PHE A 16 -54.14 -39.96 11.00
CA PHE A 16 -52.98 -39.77 10.10
C PHE A 16 -53.35 -39.97 8.62
N ALA A 17 -54.24 -40.90 8.28
CA ALA A 17 -54.73 -41.11 6.93
C ALA A 17 -55.57 -39.91 6.41
N SER A 18 -56.36 -39.31 7.27
CA SER A 18 -57.15 -38.09 6.89
C SER A 18 -56.27 -36.86 6.74
N GLN A 19 -55.21 -36.75 7.54
CA GLN A 19 -54.20 -35.66 7.35
C GLN A 19 -53.37 -35.85 6.09
N ALA A 20 -53.01 -37.10 5.74
CA ALA A 20 -52.28 -37.41 4.53
C ALA A 20 -53.10 -37.16 3.26
N LEU A 21 -54.38 -37.51 3.26
CA LEU A 21 -55.34 -37.22 2.14
C LEU A 21 -55.61 -35.73 1.97
N ALA A 22 -55.76 -34.98 3.07
CA ALA A 22 -55.90 -33.55 3.02
C ALA A 22 -54.59 -32.84 2.50
N ALA A 23 -53.42 -33.33 2.92
CA ALA A 23 -52.13 -32.83 2.39
C ALA A 23 -51.99 -33.06 0.88
N GLU A 24 -52.41 -34.22 0.35
CA GLU A 24 -52.39 -34.57 -1.07
C GLU A 24 -53.32 -33.69 -1.93
N GLU A 25 -54.38 -33.18 -1.36
CA GLU A 25 -55.31 -32.25 -2.02
C GLU A 25 -54.74 -30.84 -2.09
N PHE A 26 -54.12 -30.36 -1.02
CA PHE A 26 -53.45 -29.03 -0.98
C PHE A 26 -52.16 -28.96 -1.83
N ASP A 27 -51.52 -30.09 -2.13
CA ASP A 27 -50.37 -30.16 -3.05
C ASP A 27 -50.73 -29.76 -4.50
N LYS A 28 -52.03 -29.73 -4.85
CA LYS A 28 -52.54 -29.24 -6.12
C LYS A 28 -52.54 -27.71 -6.21
N TYR A 29 -52.35 -26.95 -5.09
CA TYR A 29 -52.25 -25.52 -5.08
C TYR A 29 -51.02 -25.07 -5.84
N LYS A 30 -51.18 -24.58 -7.05
CA LYS A 30 -50.10 -24.15 -7.94
C LYS A 30 -50.47 -22.88 -8.71
N LEU A 31 -49.47 -22.11 -9.09
CA LEU A 31 -49.61 -21.11 -10.12
C LEU A 31 -49.74 -21.79 -11.48
N GLU A 32 -50.80 -21.57 -12.19
CA GLU A 32 -51.05 -22.14 -13.53
C GLU A 32 -50.57 -21.22 -14.63
N SER A 33 -50.69 -19.93 -14.43
CA SER A 33 -50.18 -18.98 -15.39
C SER A 33 -49.62 -17.75 -14.71
N VAL A 34 -48.62 -17.16 -15.34
CA VAL A 34 -48.08 -15.85 -15.03
C VAL A 34 -47.82 -15.13 -16.33
N GLY A 35 -48.08 -13.82 -16.39
CA GLY A 35 -47.87 -13.03 -17.59
C GLY A 35 -47.53 -11.58 -17.28
N ALA A 36 -46.79 -10.94 -18.19
CA ALA A 36 -46.53 -9.53 -18.19
C ALA A 36 -46.74 -8.94 -19.59
N SER A 37 -47.32 -7.75 -19.65
CA SER A 37 -47.45 -6.96 -20.89
C SER A 37 -47.21 -5.49 -20.63
N LEU A 38 -46.81 -4.76 -21.65
CA LEU A 38 -46.55 -3.32 -21.61
C LEU A 38 -47.42 -2.65 -22.70
N SER A 39 -47.90 -1.46 -22.44
CA SER A 39 -48.62 -0.64 -23.47
C SER A 39 -47.64 -0.17 -24.56
N SER A 40 -46.34 -0.13 -24.26
CA SER A 40 -45.28 0.16 -25.23
C SER A 40 -44.02 -0.65 -24.86
N ASN A 41 -43.41 -1.31 -25.84
CA ASN A 41 -42.13 -2.03 -25.68
C ASN A 41 -40.92 -1.11 -25.95
N GLN A 42 -41.09 0.19 -26.07
CA GLN A 42 -39.98 1.15 -26.19
C GLN A 42 -39.23 1.18 -24.86
N ALA A 43 -37.91 1.00 -24.89
CA ALA A 43 -37.06 1.16 -23.72
C ALA A 43 -37.18 2.58 -23.17
N GLY A 44 -37.20 2.73 -21.85
CA GLY A 44 -37.35 4.02 -21.18
C GLY A 44 -38.73 4.68 -21.35
N ALA A 45 -39.65 4.07 -22.07
CA ALA A 45 -41.00 4.63 -22.19
C ALA A 45 -41.75 4.56 -20.86
N HIS A 46 -42.65 5.53 -20.65
CA HIS A 46 -43.54 5.56 -19.52
C HIS A 46 -44.80 4.76 -19.85
N ALA A 47 -44.62 3.45 -19.99
CA ALA A 47 -45.67 2.53 -20.42
C ALA A 47 -46.45 1.98 -19.24
N ASP A 48 -47.76 1.71 -19.46
CA ASP A 48 -48.53 0.93 -18.51
C ASP A 48 -48.02 -0.50 -18.48
N MET A 49 -47.86 -1.04 -17.28
CA MET A 49 -47.41 -2.40 -17.04
C MET A 49 -48.51 -3.25 -16.43
N THR A 50 -48.90 -4.31 -17.14
CA THR A 50 -49.89 -5.27 -16.66
C THR A 50 -49.20 -6.56 -16.25
N ILE A 51 -49.48 -7.01 -15.02
CA ILE A 51 -49.02 -8.31 -14.47
C ILE A 51 -50.26 -9.13 -14.19
N SER A 52 -50.27 -10.39 -14.61
CA SER A 52 -51.38 -11.31 -14.37
C SER A 52 -50.90 -12.65 -13.86
N PHE A 53 -51.70 -13.27 -13.03
CA PHE A 53 -51.49 -14.66 -12.61
C PHE A 53 -52.82 -15.36 -12.37
N ALA A 54 -52.80 -16.71 -12.46
CA ALA A 54 -53.89 -17.54 -12.07
C ALA A 54 -53.43 -18.72 -11.23
N LEU A 55 -54.19 -19.11 -10.24
CA LEU A 55 -53.99 -20.26 -9.39
C LEU A 55 -54.82 -21.42 -9.90
N SER A 56 -54.39 -22.63 -9.60
CA SER A 56 -55.18 -23.85 -9.86
C SER A 56 -56.44 -23.85 -9.03
N GLU A 57 -57.57 -24.19 -9.69
CA GLU A 57 -58.89 -24.29 -9.09
C GLU A 57 -59.52 -25.69 -9.27
N GLU A 58 -60.46 -26.02 -8.44
CA GLU A 58 -61.29 -27.19 -8.58
C GLU A 58 -62.31 -26.99 -9.69
N GLU A 59 -62.33 -27.88 -10.71
CA GLU A 59 -63.20 -27.76 -11.89
C GLU A 59 -64.69 -27.72 -11.57
N LYS A 60 -65.13 -28.29 -10.43
CA LYS A 60 -66.53 -28.36 -10.06
C LYS A 60 -67.01 -27.23 -9.21
N GLU A 61 -66.21 -26.77 -8.27
CA GLU A 61 -66.59 -25.75 -7.29
C GLU A 61 -66.03 -24.37 -7.63
N HIS A 62 -65.14 -24.27 -8.62
CA HIS A 62 -64.42 -23.02 -9.01
C HIS A 62 -63.77 -22.33 -7.80
N LYS A 63 -63.13 -23.14 -6.90
CA LYS A 63 -62.43 -22.70 -5.72
C LYS A 63 -60.93 -23.05 -5.81
N PRO A 64 -60.05 -22.25 -5.24
CA PRO A 64 -58.63 -22.59 -5.20
C PRO A 64 -58.40 -23.82 -4.27
N PHE A 65 -57.50 -24.73 -4.62
CA PHE A 65 -57.19 -25.92 -3.82
C PHE A 65 -56.68 -25.59 -2.42
N ALA A 66 -56.13 -24.38 -2.20
CA ALA A 66 -55.72 -23.87 -0.90
C ALA A 66 -55.86 -22.33 -0.87
N ARG A 67 -55.95 -21.79 0.34
CA ARG A 67 -56.11 -20.35 0.54
C ARG A 67 -54.80 -19.63 0.49
N THR A 68 -54.66 -18.62 -0.36
CA THR A 68 -53.47 -17.78 -0.50
C THR A 68 -53.23 -16.96 0.76
N ARG A 69 -52.02 -17.01 1.31
CA ARG A 69 -51.53 -16.21 2.42
C ARG A 69 -50.67 -15.05 1.96
N ASP A 70 -49.61 -15.37 1.18
CA ASP A 70 -48.72 -14.38 0.68
C ASP A 70 -48.50 -14.53 -0.83
N LEU A 71 -48.30 -13.38 -1.48
CA LEU A 71 -47.93 -13.30 -2.90
C LEU A 71 -46.73 -12.38 -3.06
N PHE A 72 -45.76 -12.82 -3.78
CA PHE A 72 -44.56 -12.06 -4.09
C PHE A 72 -44.39 -11.97 -5.60
N PHE A 73 -44.21 -10.74 -6.10
CA PHE A 73 -44.00 -10.45 -7.51
C PHE A 73 -42.63 -9.85 -7.68
N SER A 74 -41.70 -10.60 -8.25
CA SER A 74 -40.37 -10.10 -8.55
C SER A 74 -40.33 -9.54 -9.95
N LEU A 75 -40.07 -8.24 -10.05
CA LEU A 75 -39.94 -7.50 -11.31
C LEU A 75 -38.50 -7.62 -11.82
N PRO A 76 -38.28 -7.51 -13.14
CA PRO A 76 -36.96 -7.51 -13.67
C PRO A 76 -36.17 -6.22 -13.28
N PRO A 77 -34.82 -6.27 -13.18
CA PRO A 77 -34.01 -5.08 -12.96
C PRO A 77 -34.27 -3.99 -14.01
N GLY A 78 -34.31 -2.75 -13.56
CA GLY A 78 -34.50 -1.56 -14.40
C GLY A 78 -35.95 -1.10 -14.59
N VAL A 79 -36.94 -1.83 -14.09
CA VAL A 79 -38.31 -1.29 -13.92
C VAL A 79 -38.28 -0.32 -12.76
N ILE A 80 -38.67 0.94 -13.01
CA ILE A 80 -38.61 2.02 -12.02
C ILE A 80 -39.97 2.65 -11.88
N GLY A 81 -40.40 2.86 -10.63
CA GLY A 81 -41.57 3.61 -10.27
C GLY A 81 -41.22 4.86 -9.44
N ASN A 82 -41.86 5.98 -9.68
CA ASN A 82 -41.71 7.20 -8.90
C ASN A 82 -42.98 7.53 -8.14
N PRO A 83 -43.19 6.98 -6.92
CA PRO A 83 -44.42 7.23 -6.14
C PRO A 83 -44.41 8.59 -5.42
N GLN A 84 -43.32 9.32 -5.41
CA GLN A 84 -43.13 10.50 -4.58
C GLN A 84 -43.89 11.73 -5.11
N ASN A 85 -44.00 11.85 -6.43
CA ASN A 85 -44.61 12.97 -7.10
C ASN A 85 -46.17 12.88 -7.19
N PHE A 86 -46.76 11.86 -6.54
CA PHE A 86 -48.21 11.61 -6.61
C PHE A 86 -48.86 11.70 -5.24
N PRO A 87 -50.14 12.10 -5.17
CA PRO A 87 -50.91 12.03 -3.94
C PRO A 87 -50.87 10.61 -3.35
N ARG A 88 -50.96 10.52 -2.04
CA ARG A 88 -50.87 9.26 -1.30
C ARG A 88 -52.09 9.06 -0.42
N CYS A 89 -52.53 7.83 -0.32
CA CYS A 89 -53.60 7.40 0.57
C CYS A 89 -53.01 6.78 1.85
N SER A 90 -53.62 6.99 3.00
CA SER A 90 -53.28 6.29 4.23
C SER A 90 -54.03 4.96 4.34
N VAL A 91 -53.50 4.01 5.17
CA VAL A 91 -54.17 2.75 5.44
C VAL A 91 -55.57 2.97 6.09
N GLY A 92 -55.70 4.03 6.92
CA GLY A 92 -56.96 4.39 7.54
C GLY A 92 -58.01 4.88 6.48
N GLN A 93 -57.57 5.67 5.52
CA GLN A 93 -58.44 6.10 4.43
C GLN A 93 -58.86 4.97 3.50
N LEU A 94 -57.95 4.01 3.25
CA LEU A 94 -58.25 2.81 2.46
C LEU A 94 -59.28 1.92 3.18
N GLY A 95 -59.18 1.79 4.52
CA GLY A 95 -59.89 0.78 5.30
C GLY A 95 -61.12 1.30 6.09
N ASN A 96 -61.65 2.51 5.85
CA ASN A 96 -62.61 3.13 6.75
C ASN A 96 -63.99 2.41 6.81
N GLU A 97 -64.53 1.93 5.70
CA GLU A 97 -65.68 0.99 5.67
C GLU A 97 -65.71 0.22 4.35
N PRO A 98 -66.32 -1.01 4.31
CA PRO A 98 -66.59 -1.67 3.04
C PRO A 98 -67.47 -0.76 2.21
N HIS A 99 -67.04 -0.32 1.02
CA HIS A 99 -67.71 0.54 0.07
C HIS A 99 -67.46 2.06 0.18
N GLU A 100 -66.66 2.54 1.20
CA GLU A 100 -66.36 3.96 1.35
C GLU A 100 -64.87 4.20 1.60
N SER A 101 -64.03 3.80 0.66
CA SER A 101 -62.63 4.25 0.72
C SER A 101 -62.55 5.76 0.56
N GLU A 102 -61.90 6.43 1.51
CA GLU A 102 -61.67 7.88 1.47
C GLU A 102 -60.32 8.22 0.74
N CYS A 103 -59.77 7.28 0.00
CA CYS A 103 -58.54 7.55 -0.80
C CYS A 103 -58.81 8.65 -1.84
N PRO A 104 -57.95 9.67 -1.93
CA PRO A 104 -58.09 10.69 -2.98
C PRO A 104 -58.08 10.03 -4.37
N GLN A 105 -59.00 10.43 -5.24
CA GLN A 105 -59.05 9.90 -6.62
C GLN A 105 -57.74 10.07 -7.36
N ASP A 106 -57.03 11.17 -7.13
CA ASP A 106 -55.74 11.47 -7.73
C ASP A 106 -54.57 10.60 -7.15
N ALA A 107 -54.84 9.84 -6.10
CA ALA A 107 -53.89 8.83 -5.61
C ALA A 107 -53.98 7.50 -6.38
N GLN A 108 -54.95 7.36 -7.29
CA GLN A 108 -55.08 6.17 -8.14
C GLN A 108 -53.96 6.15 -9.19
N VAL A 109 -53.18 5.06 -9.18
CA VAL A 109 -52.02 4.83 -10.09
C VAL A 109 -52.15 3.60 -10.95
N GLY A 110 -53.36 2.98 -10.91
CA GLY A 110 -53.65 1.82 -11.70
C GLY A 110 -55.02 1.21 -11.38
N VAL A 111 -55.27 0.04 -11.93
CA VAL A 111 -56.42 -0.82 -11.66
C VAL A 111 -56.00 -2.27 -11.49
N THR A 112 -56.78 -3.00 -10.68
CA THR A 112 -56.60 -4.44 -10.52
C THR A 112 -57.88 -5.18 -10.73
N GLN A 113 -57.96 -6.06 -11.71
CA GLN A 113 -59.05 -6.99 -11.92
C GLN A 113 -58.78 -8.24 -11.09
N ILE A 114 -59.71 -8.59 -10.19
CA ILE A 114 -59.57 -9.69 -9.24
C ILE A 114 -60.70 -10.68 -9.48
N THR A 115 -60.41 -11.97 -9.43
CA THR A 115 -61.38 -13.04 -9.44
C THR A 115 -61.36 -13.81 -8.13
N LEU A 116 -62.44 -13.73 -7.37
CA LEU A 116 -62.64 -14.50 -6.14
C LEU A 116 -63.71 -15.55 -6.39
N ALA A 117 -63.61 -16.73 -5.78
CA ALA A 117 -64.51 -17.87 -6.00
C ALA A 117 -65.98 -17.57 -5.77
N GLU A 118 -66.36 -16.87 -4.71
CA GLU A 118 -67.76 -16.61 -4.32
C GLU A 118 -68.31 -15.30 -4.89
N ILE A 119 -67.42 -14.35 -5.25
CA ILE A 119 -67.80 -12.99 -5.65
C ILE A 119 -67.77 -12.83 -7.17
N GLY A 120 -66.94 -13.62 -7.86
CA GLY A 120 -66.68 -13.45 -9.29
C GLY A 120 -65.57 -12.46 -9.62
N THR A 121 -65.58 -11.90 -10.83
CA THR A 121 -64.54 -10.96 -11.31
C THR A 121 -65.03 -9.54 -11.24
N PHE A 122 -64.22 -8.67 -10.65
CA PHE A 122 -64.49 -7.23 -10.51
C PHE A 122 -63.17 -6.45 -10.68
N THR A 123 -63.29 -5.13 -10.89
CA THR A 123 -62.16 -4.22 -11.12
C THR A 123 -62.07 -3.20 -10.01
N GLU A 124 -60.95 -3.08 -9.38
CA GLU A 124 -60.68 -2.17 -8.27
C GLU A 124 -59.61 -1.13 -8.60
N PRO A 125 -59.71 0.09 -8.10
CA PRO A 125 -58.64 1.08 -8.21
C PRO A 125 -57.44 0.66 -7.36
N LEU A 126 -56.23 0.88 -7.91
CA LEU A 126 -54.98 0.69 -7.21
C LEU A 126 -54.42 2.04 -6.80
N TYR A 127 -54.30 2.28 -5.52
CA TYR A 127 -53.88 3.55 -4.94
C TYR A 127 -52.40 3.56 -4.52
N ASN A 128 -51.75 4.70 -4.77
CA ASN A 128 -50.45 5.03 -4.16
C ASN A 128 -50.64 5.36 -2.69
N MET A 129 -49.81 4.79 -1.79
CA MET A 129 -49.99 4.91 -0.36
C MET A 129 -48.72 5.43 0.33
N TYR A 130 -48.89 5.95 1.56
CA TYR A 130 -47.77 6.26 2.40
C TYR A 130 -46.99 4.99 2.75
N SER A 131 -45.67 5.00 2.52
CA SER A 131 -44.77 3.91 2.95
C SER A 131 -44.69 3.87 4.48
N PRO A 132 -44.60 2.67 5.10
CA PRO A 132 -44.34 2.54 6.54
C PRO A 132 -42.90 2.87 6.91
N GLY A 133 -42.02 3.07 5.94
CA GLY A 133 -40.59 3.15 6.15
C GLY A 133 -39.90 1.78 6.29
N GLY A 134 -38.68 1.72 6.84
CA GLY A 134 -37.86 0.52 6.85
C GLY A 134 -37.50 0.09 5.43
N ASP A 135 -37.58 -1.20 5.13
CA ASP A 135 -37.24 -1.77 3.82
C ASP A 135 -38.30 -1.55 2.73
N VAL A 136 -39.40 -0.88 3.04
CA VAL A 136 -40.50 -0.64 2.10
C VAL A 136 -40.31 0.68 1.38
N VAL A 137 -39.92 0.66 0.11
CA VAL A 137 -39.67 1.85 -0.71
C VAL A 137 -40.94 2.48 -1.29
N ALA A 138 -41.97 1.66 -1.52
CA ALA A 138 -43.30 2.09 -1.99
C ALA A 138 -44.39 1.18 -1.43
N ARG A 139 -45.59 1.69 -1.32
CA ARG A 139 -46.76 0.93 -0.90
C ARG A 139 -47.93 1.25 -1.80
N PHE A 140 -48.72 0.22 -2.17
CA PHE A 140 -49.97 0.36 -2.87
C PHE A 140 -51.11 -0.29 -2.06
N GLY A 141 -52.34 0.13 -2.31
CA GLY A 141 -53.50 -0.44 -1.67
C GLY A 141 -54.66 -0.53 -2.62
N LEU A 142 -55.49 -1.53 -2.40
CA LEU A 142 -56.75 -1.77 -3.11
C LEU A 142 -57.76 -2.48 -2.22
N TYR A 143 -59.00 -2.49 -2.59
CA TYR A 143 -60.01 -3.39 -2.03
C TYR A 143 -60.07 -4.68 -2.86
N ALA A 144 -59.97 -5.83 -2.20
CA ALA A 144 -60.20 -7.13 -2.80
C ALA A 144 -61.63 -7.60 -2.42
N GLY A 145 -62.62 -7.07 -3.05
CA GLY A 145 -64.03 -7.25 -2.69
C GLY A 145 -64.36 -6.46 -1.41
N ILE A 146 -64.44 -7.13 -0.28
CA ILE A 146 -64.69 -6.53 1.03
C ILE A 146 -63.44 -6.40 1.92
N TYR A 147 -62.28 -6.76 1.40
CA TYR A 147 -61.01 -6.79 2.16
C TYR A 147 -60.03 -5.76 1.65
N PRO A 148 -59.47 -4.84 2.50
CA PRO A 148 -58.38 -4.01 2.10
C PRO A 148 -57.10 -4.85 1.95
N ALA A 149 -56.41 -4.72 0.81
CA ALA A 149 -55.15 -5.38 0.54
C ALA A 149 -54.03 -4.34 0.37
N VAL A 150 -52.92 -4.57 1.01
CA VAL A 150 -51.75 -3.70 0.95
C VAL A 150 -50.64 -4.42 0.27
N ILE A 151 -49.97 -3.78 -0.68
CA ILE A 151 -48.86 -4.29 -1.44
C ILE A 151 -47.60 -3.49 -1.04
N ASN A 152 -46.67 -4.13 -0.39
CA ASN A 152 -45.38 -3.50 -0.01
C ASN A 152 -44.33 -3.79 -1.09
N VAL A 153 -43.66 -2.76 -1.53
CA VAL A 153 -42.55 -2.87 -2.52
C VAL A 153 -41.22 -2.71 -1.81
N ARG A 154 -40.34 -3.63 -2.05
CA ARG A 154 -38.96 -3.66 -1.53
C ARG A 154 -37.97 -3.75 -2.65
N VAL A 155 -36.75 -3.25 -2.42
CA VAL A 155 -35.60 -3.41 -3.33
C VAL A 155 -34.83 -4.68 -2.97
N ASN A 156 -34.57 -5.52 -3.96
CA ASN A 156 -33.74 -6.70 -3.79
C ASN A 156 -32.26 -6.25 -3.62
N PRO A 157 -31.56 -6.62 -2.54
CA PRO A 157 -30.18 -6.18 -2.29
C PRO A 157 -29.14 -6.82 -3.23
N ILE A 158 -29.51 -7.86 -3.98
CA ILE A 158 -28.59 -8.59 -4.88
C ILE A 158 -28.56 -7.94 -6.27
N ASP A 159 -29.74 -7.63 -6.85
CA ASP A 159 -29.84 -7.15 -8.24
C ASP A 159 -30.60 -5.82 -8.38
N TYR A 160 -31.02 -5.22 -7.25
CA TYR A 160 -31.75 -3.98 -7.16
C TYR A 160 -33.08 -3.99 -7.94
N SER A 161 -33.62 -5.17 -8.25
CA SER A 161 -34.96 -5.34 -8.77
C SER A 161 -36.02 -5.06 -7.68
N LEU A 162 -37.26 -4.77 -8.12
CA LEU A 162 -38.37 -4.52 -7.20
C LEU A 162 -39.13 -5.81 -6.93
N THR A 163 -39.43 -6.06 -5.66
CA THR A 163 -40.35 -7.13 -5.23
C THR A 163 -41.58 -6.50 -4.59
N ALA A 164 -42.75 -6.67 -5.22
CA ALA A 164 -44.03 -6.30 -4.65
C ALA A 164 -44.61 -7.50 -3.89
N ALA A 165 -45.04 -7.30 -2.65
CA ALA A 165 -45.54 -8.33 -1.76
C ALA A 165 -46.88 -8.01 -1.16
N VAL A 166 -47.83 -8.92 -1.29
CA VAL A 166 -49.05 -8.98 -0.46
C VAL A 166 -48.80 -10.02 0.62
N GLU A 167 -48.78 -9.63 1.87
CA GLU A 167 -48.46 -10.49 3.00
C GLU A 167 -49.64 -10.58 3.94
N GLY A 168 -50.04 -11.79 4.34
CA GLY A 168 -51.17 -12.02 5.25
C GLY A 168 -52.54 -11.73 4.64
N ALA A 169 -52.78 -12.09 3.36
CA ALA A 169 -54.09 -11.95 2.74
C ALA A 169 -55.16 -12.67 3.57
N PRO A 170 -56.38 -12.08 3.72
CA PRO A 170 -57.41 -12.71 4.50
C PRO A 170 -57.77 -14.10 4.00
N SER A 171 -57.80 -15.09 4.87
CA SER A 171 -58.04 -16.51 4.52
C SER A 171 -59.45 -16.75 3.95
N ALA A 172 -60.36 -15.74 4.11
CA ALA A 172 -61.69 -15.78 3.53
C ALA A 172 -61.74 -15.30 2.07
N ALA A 173 -60.66 -14.62 1.59
CA ALA A 173 -60.53 -14.25 0.19
C ALA A 173 -60.04 -15.46 -0.62
N GLU A 174 -61.01 -16.20 -1.19
CA GLU A 174 -60.71 -17.36 -2.04
C GLU A 174 -60.27 -16.88 -3.44
N LEU A 175 -58.99 -16.42 -3.53
CA LEU A 175 -58.39 -15.85 -4.72
C LEU A 175 -58.11 -16.87 -5.80
N ILE A 176 -58.65 -16.68 -7.01
CA ILE A 176 -58.42 -17.47 -8.20
C ILE A 176 -57.38 -16.84 -9.11
N SER A 177 -57.58 -15.57 -9.43
CA SER A 177 -56.66 -14.86 -10.33
C SER A 177 -56.64 -13.35 -10.06
N ALA A 178 -55.59 -12.66 -10.48
CA ALA A 178 -55.59 -11.24 -10.57
C ALA A 178 -54.79 -10.74 -11.79
N LYS A 179 -55.21 -9.57 -12.27
CA LYS A 179 -54.57 -8.84 -13.36
C LYS A 179 -54.45 -7.36 -12.95
N SER A 180 -53.26 -6.96 -12.55
CA SER A 180 -52.98 -5.59 -12.09
C SER A 180 -52.28 -4.81 -13.19
N THR A 181 -52.82 -3.62 -13.51
CA THR A 181 -52.23 -2.67 -14.46
C THR A 181 -51.81 -1.42 -13.69
N LEU A 182 -50.51 -1.18 -13.60
CA LEU A 182 -49.94 0.08 -13.14
C LEU A 182 -49.81 1.02 -14.33
N TRP A 183 -50.23 2.25 -14.14
CA TRP A 183 -50.22 3.26 -15.20
C TRP A 183 -48.83 3.93 -15.31
N GLY A 184 -48.36 4.08 -16.54
CA GLY A 184 -47.07 4.74 -16.81
C GLY A 184 -47.13 6.24 -16.54
N VAL A 185 -48.22 6.87 -16.93
CA VAL A 185 -48.54 8.28 -16.66
C VAL A 185 -49.98 8.35 -16.09
N PRO A 186 -50.15 8.29 -14.76
CA PRO A 186 -51.46 8.18 -14.13
C PRO A 186 -52.48 9.24 -14.56
N ALA A 187 -52.05 10.49 -14.79
CA ALA A 187 -52.94 11.61 -15.19
C ALA A 187 -53.30 11.63 -16.68
N ALA A 188 -52.79 10.68 -17.50
CA ALA A 188 -53.11 10.66 -18.94
C ALA A 188 -54.59 10.45 -19.22
N GLU A 189 -55.13 11.11 -20.24
CA GLU A 189 -56.53 11.02 -20.66
C GLU A 189 -56.95 9.59 -21.01
N SER A 190 -56.06 8.73 -21.42
CA SER A 190 -56.31 7.31 -21.71
C SER A 190 -56.79 6.51 -20.50
N HIS A 191 -56.62 7.01 -19.30
CA HIS A 191 -57.04 6.37 -18.05
C HIS A 191 -58.32 6.92 -17.49
N ASP A 192 -58.88 7.96 -18.07
CA ASP A 192 -60.07 8.65 -17.52
C ASP A 192 -61.30 7.74 -17.39
N GLU A 193 -61.47 6.80 -18.34
CA GLU A 193 -62.55 5.82 -18.28
C GLU A 193 -62.38 4.75 -17.18
N LEU A 194 -61.17 4.56 -16.70
CA LEU A 194 -60.81 3.60 -15.66
C LEU A 194 -60.59 4.26 -14.27
N ARG A 195 -60.91 5.55 -14.15
CA ARG A 195 -60.89 6.24 -12.86
C ARG A 195 -62.18 5.97 -12.12
N LEU A 196 -62.10 5.01 -11.21
CA LEU A 196 -63.21 4.54 -10.40
C LEU A 196 -63.23 5.23 -9.04
N THR A 197 -64.37 5.59 -8.54
CA THR A 197 -64.56 5.78 -7.11
C THR A 197 -64.72 4.42 -6.44
N PRO A 198 -64.40 4.30 -5.15
CA PRO A 198 -64.56 3.01 -4.46
C PRO A 198 -65.99 2.48 -4.48
N GLY A 199 -66.98 3.33 -4.41
CA GLY A 199 -68.38 2.92 -4.50
C GLY A 199 -68.76 2.34 -5.88
N GLU A 200 -68.28 2.93 -6.95
CA GLU A 200 -68.50 2.44 -8.32
C GLU A 200 -67.80 1.11 -8.59
N ALA A 201 -66.64 0.89 -8.01
CA ALA A 201 -65.95 -0.37 -8.13
C ALA A 201 -66.70 -1.55 -7.53
N VAL A 202 -67.40 -1.33 -6.43
CA VAL A 202 -68.17 -2.35 -5.74
C VAL A 202 -69.53 -2.67 -6.44
N GLU A 203 -70.17 -1.68 -7.05
CA GLU A 203 -71.44 -1.87 -7.74
C GLU A 203 -71.26 -2.57 -9.10
N HIS A 204 -70.10 -2.88 -9.55
CA HIS A 204 -69.80 -3.50 -10.85
C HIS A 204 -70.37 -2.71 -12.07
N GLU A 205 -70.65 -1.46 -11.88
CA GLU A 205 -71.05 -0.62 -12.96
C GLU A 205 -69.92 -0.12 -13.81
N THR A 206 -70.14 -0.07 -15.11
CA THR A 206 -69.21 0.60 -16.02
C THR A 206 -69.14 2.08 -15.61
N PRO A 207 -68.02 2.65 -15.26
CA PRO A 207 -68.01 4.03 -14.81
C PRO A 207 -68.65 4.96 -15.86
N PRO A 208 -69.39 5.95 -15.45
CA PRO A 208 -69.80 6.99 -16.38
C PRO A 208 -68.57 7.68 -16.90
N GLY A 209 -68.21 7.47 -18.17
CA GLY A 209 -66.97 7.81 -18.80
C GLY A 209 -66.52 9.24 -18.53
N GLY A 210 -65.18 9.38 -18.46
CA GLY A 210 -64.45 10.65 -18.60
C GLY A 210 -64.18 11.43 -17.35
N ARG A 211 -63.80 10.80 -16.23
CA ARG A 211 -63.23 11.53 -15.06
C ARG A 211 -61.80 11.96 -15.32
N LYS A 212 -61.58 13.25 -15.43
CA LYS A 212 -60.25 13.82 -15.62
C LYS A 212 -59.47 13.82 -14.30
N SER A 213 -58.18 13.53 -14.39
CA SER A 213 -57.27 13.73 -13.25
C SER A 213 -57.13 15.23 -12.97
N GLY A 214 -57.05 15.60 -11.69
CA GLY A 214 -56.68 16.94 -11.25
C GLY A 214 -55.19 17.21 -11.25
N GLN A 215 -54.39 16.21 -11.57
CA GLN A 215 -52.95 16.26 -11.49
C GLN A 215 -52.29 16.53 -12.85
N PRO A 216 -51.07 17.10 -12.89
CA PRO A 216 -50.29 17.19 -14.12
C PRO A 216 -49.90 15.80 -14.63
N GLU A 217 -49.76 15.69 -15.96
CA GLU A 217 -49.17 14.49 -16.57
C GLU A 217 -47.68 14.41 -16.21
N ILE A 218 -47.32 13.51 -15.32
CA ILE A 218 -45.94 13.19 -14.96
C ILE A 218 -45.76 11.68 -14.98
N PRO A 219 -44.52 11.20 -15.29
CA PRO A 219 -44.23 9.76 -15.30
C PRO A 219 -44.29 9.16 -13.89
N PHE A 220 -44.99 8.04 -13.78
CA PHE A 220 -45.01 7.21 -12.58
C PHE A 220 -44.16 5.94 -12.77
N LEU A 221 -44.23 5.30 -13.94
CA LEU A 221 -43.52 4.07 -14.26
C LEU A 221 -42.66 4.29 -15.48
N SER A 222 -41.45 3.66 -15.48
CA SER A 222 -40.55 3.69 -16.62
C SER A 222 -40.04 2.29 -16.94
N ASN A 223 -40.03 1.96 -18.22
CA ASN A 223 -39.44 0.71 -18.72
C ASN A 223 -37.92 0.69 -18.50
N PRO A 224 -37.33 -0.50 -18.34
CA PRO A 224 -35.86 -0.64 -18.35
C PRO A 224 -35.20 -0.01 -19.58
N THR A 225 -33.95 0.48 -19.39
CA THR A 225 -33.20 1.16 -20.46
C THR A 225 -32.25 0.27 -21.23
N ASP A 226 -32.21 -1.05 -20.92
CA ASP A 226 -31.39 -2.06 -21.58
C ASP A 226 -32.23 -3.00 -22.43
N CYS A 227 -31.87 -3.18 -23.71
CA CYS A 227 -32.52 -4.10 -24.64
C CYS A 227 -31.80 -5.44 -24.80
N SER A 228 -30.65 -5.60 -24.21
CA SER A 228 -29.79 -6.79 -24.43
C SER A 228 -30.17 -7.97 -23.56
N LEU A 229 -30.74 -7.73 -22.39
CA LEU A 229 -31.09 -8.77 -21.44
C LEU A 229 -32.46 -9.38 -21.75
N LYS A 230 -32.56 -10.70 -21.72
CA LYS A 230 -33.82 -11.41 -21.61
C LYS A 230 -34.26 -11.35 -20.16
N ARG A 231 -35.43 -10.76 -19.93
CA ARG A 231 -35.95 -10.56 -18.58
C ARG A 231 -37.13 -11.47 -18.32
N GLU A 232 -37.31 -11.82 -17.07
CA GLU A 232 -38.46 -12.58 -16.60
C GLU A 232 -39.09 -11.85 -15.42
N ILE A 233 -40.36 -12.02 -15.25
CA ILE A 233 -41.04 -11.80 -14.00
C ILE A 233 -41.26 -13.12 -13.31
N SER A 234 -41.30 -13.12 -11.99
CA SER A 234 -41.68 -14.32 -11.24
C SER A 234 -42.77 -13.98 -10.22
N VAL A 235 -43.65 -14.92 -10.02
CA VAL A 235 -44.66 -14.89 -8.96
C VAL A 235 -44.43 -16.05 -8.05
N LYS A 236 -44.48 -15.80 -6.73
CA LYS A 236 -44.42 -16.85 -5.68
C LYS A 236 -45.68 -16.73 -4.84
N ALA A 237 -46.42 -17.80 -4.74
CA ALA A 237 -47.65 -17.89 -3.95
C ALA A 237 -47.45 -18.86 -2.77
N VAL A 238 -47.76 -18.40 -1.57
CA VAL A 238 -47.73 -19.15 -0.32
C VAL A 238 -49.11 -19.39 0.20
N SER A 239 -49.51 -20.61 0.52
CA SER A 239 -50.82 -20.91 1.08
C SER A 239 -50.82 -20.98 2.61
N TYR A 240 -51.97 -20.85 3.25
CA TYR A 240 -52.12 -21.08 4.69
C TYR A 240 -51.97 -22.52 5.08
N GLN A 241 -52.38 -23.45 4.18
CA GLN A 241 -52.35 -24.90 4.44
C GLN A 241 -50.94 -25.49 4.30
N LEU A 242 -50.15 -25.02 3.35
CA LEU A 242 -48.75 -25.53 3.08
C LEU A 242 -47.76 -24.34 2.99
N PRO A 243 -47.51 -23.66 4.08
CA PRO A 243 -46.59 -22.49 4.06
C PRO A 243 -45.16 -22.79 3.69
N GLU A 244 -44.71 -24.03 3.95
CA GLU A 244 -43.35 -24.49 3.64
C GLU A 244 -43.17 -25.00 2.18
N SER A 245 -44.29 -25.09 1.42
CA SER A 245 -44.28 -25.56 0.03
C SER A 245 -44.87 -24.49 -0.90
N PRO A 246 -44.20 -23.35 -1.11
CA PRO A 246 -44.72 -22.28 -1.97
C PRO A 246 -44.72 -22.72 -3.44
N SER A 247 -45.74 -22.29 -4.20
CA SER A 247 -45.72 -22.40 -5.65
C SER A 247 -45.05 -21.18 -6.28
N SER A 248 -44.16 -21.42 -7.24
CA SER A 248 -43.47 -20.35 -7.98
C SER A 248 -43.53 -20.61 -9.49
N LEU A 249 -43.76 -19.57 -10.25
CA LEU A 249 -43.82 -19.62 -11.71
C LEU A 249 -43.21 -18.34 -12.28
N SER A 250 -42.40 -18.47 -13.35
CA SER A 250 -41.84 -17.33 -14.08
C SER A 250 -42.42 -17.22 -15.48
N ALA A 251 -42.49 -16.00 -16.01
CA ALA A 251 -42.86 -15.71 -17.38
C ALA A 251 -41.89 -14.70 -18.02
N PRO A 252 -41.69 -14.80 -19.35
CA PRO A 252 -40.89 -13.80 -20.05
C PRO A 252 -41.50 -12.39 -19.91
N PHE A 253 -40.65 -11.42 -19.57
CA PHE A 253 -41.00 -10.02 -19.66
C PHE A 253 -40.93 -9.56 -21.13
N PRO A 254 -41.78 -8.64 -21.61
CA PRO A 254 -41.72 -8.18 -22.99
C PRO A 254 -40.35 -7.70 -23.43
N GLN A 255 -39.89 -8.14 -24.60
CA GLN A 255 -38.62 -7.71 -25.16
C GLN A 255 -38.67 -6.24 -25.54
N LEU A 256 -37.75 -5.46 -24.96
CA LEU A 256 -37.66 -4.03 -25.22
C LEU A 256 -36.89 -3.73 -26.51
N SER A 257 -37.16 -2.56 -27.09
CA SER A 257 -36.53 -2.08 -28.32
C SER A 257 -36.22 -0.58 -28.21
N GLY A 258 -35.45 -0.05 -29.14
CA GLY A 258 -35.21 1.38 -29.24
C GLY A 258 -34.19 1.95 -28.23
N CYS A 259 -33.43 1.15 -27.51
CA CYS A 259 -32.43 1.61 -26.53
C CYS A 259 -31.44 2.62 -27.13
N GLN A 260 -31.10 2.48 -28.42
CA GLN A 260 -30.20 3.41 -29.10
C GLN A 260 -30.74 4.85 -29.25
N LYS A 261 -32.01 5.07 -28.94
CA LYS A 261 -32.64 6.40 -28.99
C LYS A 261 -32.56 7.14 -27.65
N LEU A 262 -32.31 6.42 -26.57
CA LEU A 262 -32.29 7.00 -25.22
C LEU A 262 -31.24 8.08 -25.08
N SER A 263 -31.52 9.15 -24.35
CA SER A 263 -30.53 10.16 -23.97
C SER A 263 -29.54 9.61 -22.94
N PHE A 264 -28.29 10.07 -22.99
CA PHE A 264 -27.29 9.83 -21.98
C PHE A 264 -26.18 10.87 -22.09
N ASN A 265 -26.26 11.91 -21.27
CA ASN A 265 -25.37 13.07 -21.32
C ASN A 265 -24.75 13.35 -19.95
N PRO A 266 -23.92 12.42 -19.43
CA PRO A 266 -23.25 12.60 -18.14
C PRO A 266 -22.21 13.70 -18.20
N SER A 267 -21.98 14.39 -17.07
CA SER A 267 -20.89 15.32 -16.85
C SER A 267 -20.20 15.04 -15.52
N LEU A 268 -18.89 15.29 -15.47
CA LEU A 268 -18.06 15.08 -14.28
C LEU A 268 -17.31 16.36 -13.95
N THR A 269 -17.28 16.71 -12.65
CA THR A 269 -16.35 17.69 -12.10
C THR A 269 -15.52 17.02 -11.01
N VAL A 270 -14.21 17.31 -10.96
CA VAL A 270 -13.30 16.79 -9.93
C VAL A 270 -12.45 17.95 -9.43
N VAL A 271 -12.50 18.22 -8.13
CA VAL A 271 -11.79 19.32 -7.48
C VAL A 271 -11.01 18.79 -6.29
N PRO A 272 -9.73 19.16 -6.10
CA PRO A 272 -8.98 18.77 -4.92
C PRO A 272 -9.49 19.57 -3.70
N THR A 273 -9.61 18.91 -2.54
CA THR A 273 -9.98 19.58 -1.28
C THR A 273 -8.88 20.51 -0.78
N ASN A 274 -7.64 20.28 -1.23
CA ASN A 274 -6.49 21.13 -0.99
C ASN A 274 -5.75 21.38 -2.32
N PRO A 275 -5.80 22.60 -2.89
CA PRO A 275 -5.15 22.93 -4.15
C PRO A 275 -3.66 23.32 -3.99
N GLU A 276 -3.02 22.99 -2.88
CA GLU A 276 -1.60 23.23 -2.64
C GLU A 276 -0.72 22.17 -3.33
N ALA A 277 0.35 22.60 -3.96
CA ALA A 277 1.31 21.74 -4.63
C ALA A 277 2.06 20.83 -3.63
N PHE A 278 2.28 19.59 -4.00
CA PHE A 278 2.99 18.57 -3.21
C PHE A 278 2.45 18.44 -1.78
N ALA A 279 1.14 18.41 -1.66
CA ALA A 279 0.44 18.37 -0.38
C ALA A 279 -0.59 17.23 -0.34
N PRO A 280 -0.97 16.77 0.86
CA PRO A 280 -2.07 15.83 1.01
C PRO A 280 -3.39 16.46 0.56
N THR A 281 -4.20 15.70 -0.18
CA THR A 281 -5.52 16.15 -0.62
C THR A 281 -6.53 15.00 -0.65
N GLY A 282 -7.78 15.33 -0.37
CA GLY A 282 -8.93 14.57 -0.84
C GLY A 282 -9.40 15.10 -2.20
N ILE A 283 -10.55 14.65 -2.65
CA ILE A 283 -11.22 15.17 -3.84
C ILE A 283 -12.71 15.30 -3.59
N ASP A 284 -13.31 16.32 -4.19
CA ASP A 284 -14.75 16.46 -4.40
C ASP A 284 -15.07 16.13 -5.86
N ALA A 285 -15.83 15.06 -6.08
CA ALA A 285 -16.24 14.65 -7.41
C ALA A 285 -17.75 14.68 -7.51
N THR A 286 -18.27 15.38 -8.53
CA THR A 286 -19.70 15.44 -8.82
C THR A 286 -19.95 14.89 -10.21
N LEU A 287 -20.66 13.78 -10.27
CA LEU A 287 -21.20 13.18 -11.49
C LEU A 287 -22.67 13.56 -11.61
N ALA A 288 -23.06 14.24 -12.70
CA ALA A 288 -24.42 14.58 -12.99
C ALA A 288 -24.89 13.89 -14.27
N ILE A 289 -26.09 13.31 -14.23
CA ILE A 289 -26.76 12.69 -15.37
C ILE A 289 -28.15 13.33 -15.47
N PRO A 290 -28.35 14.32 -16.37
CA PRO A 290 -29.67 14.95 -16.54
C PRO A 290 -30.73 13.90 -16.84
N GLN A 291 -31.82 13.89 -16.05
CA GLN A 291 -32.92 12.96 -16.21
C GLN A 291 -33.99 13.61 -17.07
N ASP A 292 -34.56 12.83 -17.98
CA ASP A 292 -35.71 13.25 -18.78
C ASP A 292 -37.00 12.71 -18.11
N GLU A 293 -37.83 13.60 -17.63
CA GLU A 293 -39.09 13.31 -16.93
C GLU A 293 -40.31 13.79 -17.72
N ALA A 294 -40.15 14.10 -19.01
CA ALA A 294 -41.27 14.49 -19.82
C ALA A 294 -42.18 13.28 -20.15
N PRO A 295 -43.50 13.34 -19.93
CA PRO A 295 -44.40 12.19 -20.01
C PRO A 295 -44.52 11.56 -21.40
N LYS A 296 -44.16 12.30 -22.47
CA LYS A 296 -44.18 11.85 -23.87
C LYS A 296 -42.81 11.43 -24.41
N ASP A 297 -41.79 11.70 -23.66
CA ASP A 297 -40.41 11.32 -24.00
C ASP A 297 -40.04 9.98 -23.36
N THR A 298 -38.75 9.61 -23.45
CA THR A 298 -38.27 8.39 -22.84
C THR A 298 -37.30 8.75 -21.71
N ALA A 299 -37.30 8.00 -20.62
CA ALA A 299 -36.37 8.16 -19.51
C ALA A 299 -34.91 8.09 -20.00
N THR A 300 -34.05 8.87 -19.37
CA THR A 300 -32.60 8.83 -19.60
C THR A 300 -32.04 7.45 -19.29
N SER A 301 -31.10 6.96 -20.12
CA SER A 301 -30.46 5.68 -19.89
C SER A 301 -29.67 5.70 -18.57
N THR A 302 -29.82 4.65 -17.80
CA THR A 302 -29.05 4.45 -16.56
C THR A 302 -27.57 4.12 -16.88
N MET A 303 -26.67 4.44 -15.97
CA MET A 303 -25.23 4.19 -16.11
C MET A 303 -24.88 2.74 -15.83
N LYS A 304 -24.20 2.09 -16.78
CA LYS A 304 -23.72 0.69 -16.66
C LYS A 304 -22.32 0.62 -16.02
N SER A 305 -21.41 1.51 -16.41
CA SER A 305 -20.05 1.54 -15.86
C SER A 305 -19.44 2.93 -15.97
N ALA A 306 -18.50 3.22 -15.08
CA ALA A 306 -17.72 4.44 -15.08
C ALA A 306 -16.24 4.12 -14.97
N VAL A 307 -15.44 4.74 -15.83
CA VAL A 307 -13.98 4.72 -15.78
C VAL A 307 -13.51 6.16 -15.67
N VAL A 308 -12.74 6.46 -14.62
CA VAL A 308 -12.21 7.82 -14.40
C VAL A 308 -10.72 7.74 -14.18
N THR A 309 -9.95 8.32 -15.08
CA THR A 309 -8.48 8.40 -15.00
C THR A 309 -8.09 9.77 -14.49
N LEU A 310 -7.56 9.80 -13.27
CA LEU A 310 -7.07 11.03 -12.64
C LEU A 310 -5.80 11.52 -13.33
N PRO A 311 -5.45 12.82 -13.20
CA PRO A 311 -4.27 13.36 -13.85
C PRO A 311 -2.98 12.67 -13.38
N GLU A 312 -2.00 12.61 -14.25
CA GLU A 312 -0.65 12.17 -13.87
C GLU A 312 -0.09 13.11 -12.79
N GLY A 313 0.54 12.53 -11.76
CA GLY A 313 1.05 13.25 -10.60
C GLY A 313 0.06 13.43 -9.46
N LEU A 314 -1.25 13.25 -9.66
CA LEU A 314 -2.21 13.04 -8.58
C LEU A 314 -2.18 11.54 -8.22
N VAL A 315 -1.54 11.22 -7.10
CA VAL A 315 -1.15 9.84 -6.76
C VAL A 315 -1.60 9.47 -5.35
N ILE A 316 -1.54 8.17 -5.02
CA ILE A 316 -1.81 7.70 -3.66
C ILE A 316 -0.74 8.28 -2.72
N ASN A 317 -1.19 8.84 -1.60
CA ASN A 317 -0.32 9.31 -0.52
C ASN A 317 -0.11 8.20 0.51
N PRO A 318 1.12 7.69 0.70
CA PRO A 318 1.42 6.67 1.69
C PRO A 318 0.95 7.01 3.11
N SER A 319 0.90 8.30 3.47
CA SER A 319 0.47 8.77 4.79
C SER A 319 -0.94 8.30 5.17
N ALA A 320 -1.81 8.03 4.19
CA ALA A 320 -3.15 7.51 4.42
C ALA A 320 -3.18 6.11 5.06
N GLY A 321 -2.11 5.33 4.88
CA GLY A 321 -2.01 4.00 5.47
C GLY A 321 -1.84 3.98 7.00
N ASP A 322 -1.55 5.13 7.62
CA ASP A 322 -1.32 5.21 9.06
C ASP A 322 -2.64 5.25 9.84
N GLY A 323 -2.99 4.13 10.47
CA GLY A 323 -4.22 3.95 11.22
C GLY A 323 -5.44 3.61 10.38
N LEU A 324 -5.30 3.44 9.07
CA LEU A 324 -6.38 2.99 8.19
C LEU A 324 -6.68 1.51 8.43
N GLU A 325 -7.96 1.15 8.42
CA GLU A 325 -8.44 -0.23 8.47
C GLU A 325 -9.13 -0.62 7.15
N GLY A 326 -9.47 -1.89 7.00
CA GLY A 326 -10.24 -2.39 5.88
C GLY A 326 -11.61 -2.86 6.34
N CYS A 327 -12.63 -2.69 5.51
CA CYS A 327 -13.97 -3.24 5.70
C CYS A 327 -14.17 -4.44 4.78
N SER A 328 -14.52 -5.58 5.34
CA SER A 328 -14.81 -6.81 4.60
C SER A 328 -16.20 -6.79 3.96
N ALA A 329 -16.46 -7.70 3.01
CA ALA A 329 -17.78 -7.89 2.41
C ALA A 329 -18.86 -8.29 3.44
N GLN A 330 -18.47 -8.99 4.50
CA GLN A 330 -19.37 -9.37 5.59
C GLN A 330 -19.73 -8.16 6.46
N GLU A 331 -18.75 -7.32 6.82
CA GLU A 331 -18.97 -6.13 7.65
C GLU A 331 -19.81 -5.08 6.94
N VAL A 332 -19.59 -4.88 5.63
CA VAL A 332 -20.45 -3.98 4.85
C VAL A 332 -21.87 -4.54 4.63
N GLY A 333 -22.07 -5.85 4.86
CA GLY A 333 -23.33 -6.54 4.56
C GLY A 333 -23.63 -6.58 3.06
N PHE A 334 -22.61 -6.88 2.23
CA PHE A 334 -22.75 -6.93 0.77
C PHE A 334 -23.82 -7.94 0.34
N GLU A 335 -24.69 -7.56 -0.62
CA GLU A 335 -25.82 -8.36 -1.11
C GLU A 335 -26.86 -8.73 -0.02
N THR A 336 -26.94 -7.95 1.06
CA THR A 336 -27.94 -8.14 2.13
C THR A 336 -28.61 -6.83 2.49
N THR A 337 -29.76 -6.90 3.18
CA THR A 337 -30.44 -5.74 3.77
C THR A 337 -29.86 -5.34 5.13
N ASN A 338 -28.84 -6.04 5.64
CA ASN A 338 -28.22 -5.70 6.91
C ASN A 338 -27.52 -4.34 6.80
N PRO A 339 -27.60 -3.47 7.80
CA PRO A 339 -26.87 -2.21 7.79
C PRO A 339 -25.36 -2.44 7.76
N SER A 340 -24.61 -1.50 7.18
CA SER A 340 -23.15 -1.53 7.18
C SER A 340 -22.61 -1.39 8.61
N ASN A 341 -21.68 -2.25 8.97
CA ASN A 341 -20.95 -2.23 10.25
C ASN A 341 -19.44 -2.13 10.04
N CYS A 342 -19.03 -1.35 9.03
CA CYS A 342 -17.61 -1.08 8.77
C CYS A 342 -16.96 -0.32 9.93
N PRO A 343 -15.68 -0.60 10.25
CA PRO A 343 -14.94 0.21 11.21
C PRO A 343 -14.86 1.68 10.79
N ASP A 344 -14.97 2.61 11.72
CA ASP A 344 -14.81 4.04 11.45
C ASP A 344 -13.43 4.36 10.86
N ALA A 345 -12.40 3.64 11.27
CA ALA A 345 -11.05 3.76 10.72
C ALA A 345 -10.91 3.29 9.27
N ALA A 346 -11.92 2.60 8.71
CA ALA A 346 -11.96 2.26 7.29
C ALA A 346 -12.63 3.35 6.44
N LYS A 347 -13.28 4.35 7.04
CA LYS A 347 -14.01 5.40 6.34
C LYS A 347 -13.06 6.42 5.73
N ILE A 348 -13.06 6.53 4.40
CA ILE A 348 -12.21 7.44 3.63
C ILE A 348 -12.96 8.60 2.98
N GLY A 349 -14.29 8.61 3.07
CA GLY A 349 -15.10 9.65 2.46
C GLY A 349 -16.59 9.51 2.76
N SER A 350 -17.38 10.40 2.16
CA SER A 350 -18.84 10.37 2.14
C SER A 350 -19.36 10.38 0.71
N VAL A 351 -20.60 9.96 0.52
CA VAL A 351 -21.29 9.98 -0.76
C VAL A 351 -22.72 10.47 -0.56
N GLU A 352 -23.22 11.24 -1.50
CA GLU A 352 -24.62 11.67 -1.60
C GLU A 352 -25.14 11.28 -2.99
N VAL A 353 -26.32 10.68 -3.04
CA VAL A 353 -26.94 10.23 -4.30
C VAL A 353 -28.35 10.75 -4.42
N ASP A 354 -28.61 11.56 -5.45
CA ASP A 354 -29.94 12.06 -5.75
C ASP A 354 -30.66 11.12 -6.73
N ILE A 355 -31.63 10.38 -6.24
CA ILE A 355 -32.46 9.45 -7.02
C ILE A 355 -33.87 10.06 -7.17
N PRO A 356 -34.34 10.31 -8.41
CA PRO A 356 -35.65 10.96 -8.62
C PRO A 356 -36.84 10.22 -8.00
N ALA A 357 -36.74 8.92 -7.82
CA ALA A 357 -37.77 8.07 -7.23
C ALA A 357 -37.83 8.10 -5.69
N LEU A 358 -36.90 8.79 -5.03
CA LEU A 358 -36.82 8.90 -3.56
C LEU A 358 -37.17 10.31 -3.08
N GLU A 359 -37.64 10.40 -1.84
CA GLU A 359 -38.10 11.68 -1.25
C GLU A 359 -36.94 12.59 -0.85
N HIS A 360 -35.81 11.99 -0.45
CA HIS A 360 -34.61 12.69 0.00
C HIS A 360 -33.36 12.10 -0.66
N THR A 361 -32.30 12.90 -0.71
CA THR A 361 -30.96 12.46 -1.09
C THR A 361 -30.54 11.28 -0.20
N LEU A 362 -29.95 10.25 -0.78
CA LEU A 362 -29.33 9.18 -0.02
C LEU A 362 -27.96 9.62 0.45
N ASP A 363 -27.77 9.69 1.76
CA ASP A 363 -26.49 9.96 2.39
C ASP A 363 -25.75 8.65 2.67
N GLY A 364 -24.42 8.69 2.55
CA GLY A 364 -23.65 7.50 2.69
C GLY A 364 -22.17 7.73 2.97
N ALA A 365 -21.42 6.65 2.88
CA ALA A 365 -19.99 6.63 3.19
C ALA A 365 -19.19 5.85 2.17
N VAL A 366 -17.89 6.15 2.11
CA VAL A 366 -16.93 5.42 1.32
C VAL A 366 -15.92 4.77 2.28
N TYR A 367 -15.77 3.45 2.17
CA TYR A 367 -14.89 2.69 3.03
C TYR A 367 -13.80 1.99 2.24
N GLN A 368 -12.57 2.00 2.75
CA GLN A 368 -11.50 1.15 2.26
C GLN A 368 -11.91 -0.32 2.42
N ARG A 369 -11.90 -1.09 1.33
CA ARG A 369 -12.15 -2.53 1.39
C ARG A 369 -10.90 -3.28 1.86
N THR A 370 -11.08 -4.34 2.64
CA THR A 370 -9.99 -5.26 3.01
C THR A 370 -9.35 -5.82 1.73
N PRO A 371 -8.01 -5.76 1.57
CA PRO A 371 -7.33 -6.36 0.43
C PRO A 371 -7.58 -7.87 0.34
N GLU A 372 -7.89 -8.35 -0.86
CA GLU A 372 -8.17 -9.77 -1.13
C GLU A 372 -7.33 -10.25 -2.31
N THR A 373 -6.95 -11.54 -2.29
CA THR A 373 -6.22 -12.16 -3.39
C THR A 373 -7.20 -12.86 -4.31
N GLU A 374 -7.25 -12.41 -5.56
CA GLU A 374 -8.09 -12.98 -6.61
C GLU A 374 -7.22 -13.34 -7.82
N GLY A 375 -7.35 -14.59 -8.31
CA GLY A 375 -6.57 -15.05 -9.46
C GLY A 375 -5.04 -15.04 -9.25
N GLY A 376 -4.57 -15.05 -7.99
CA GLY A 376 -3.15 -14.97 -7.64
C GLY A 376 -2.58 -13.54 -7.54
N GLU A 377 -3.40 -12.52 -7.77
CA GLU A 377 -3.06 -11.11 -7.60
C GLU A 377 -3.80 -10.52 -6.40
N THR A 378 -3.09 -9.81 -5.51
CA THR A 378 -3.72 -9.11 -4.38
C THR A 378 -4.24 -7.76 -4.85
N LYS A 379 -5.55 -7.57 -4.75
CA LYS A 379 -6.23 -6.31 -5.06
C LYS A 379 -6.18 -5.40 -3.83
N LEU A 380 -5.25 -4.44 -3.84
CA LEU A 380 -4.94 -3.60 -2.69
C LEU A 380 -5.92 -2.43 -2.54
N PHE A 381 -6.26 -1.75 -3.66
CA PHE A 381 -6.97 -0.47 -3.64
C PHE A 381 -8.39 -0.66 -4.14
N ARG A 382 -9.24 -1.16 -3.26
CA ARG A 382 -10.68 -1.32 -3.47
C ARG A 382 -11.43 -0.59 -2.38
N PHE A 383 -12.64 -0.13 -2.67
CA PHE A 383 -13.49 0.54 -1.70
C PHE A 383 -14.96 0.19 -1.89
N TRP A 384 -15.72 0.39 -0.84
CA TRP A 384 -17.16 0.28 -0.84
C TRP A 384 -17.76 1.67 -0.91
N VAL A 385 -18.71 1.89 -1.82
CA VAL A 385 -19.63 3.02 -1.82
C VAL A 385 -20.93 2.55 -1.21
N VAL A 386 -21.29 3.07 -0.06
CA VAL A 386 -22.44 2.64 0.74
C VAL A 386 -23.39 3.80 0.92
N ALA A 387 -24.66 3.65 0.49
CA ALA A 387 -25.76 4.55 0.83
C ALA A 387 -26.94 3.67 1.23
N ASP A 388 -27.24 3.65 2.52
CA ASP A 388 -28.11 2.65 3.16
C ASP A 388 -29.22 3.37 3.92
N GLU A 389 -30.20 3.89 3.18
CA GLU A 389 -31.33 4.66 3.70
C GLU A 389 -32.60 4.44 2.88
N GLN A 390 -33.74 4.79 3.45
CA GLN A 390 -35.07 4.79 2.81
C GLN A 390 -35.45 3.45 2.15
N GLY A 391 -34.99 2.32 2.67
CA GLY A 391 -35.24 1.00 2.10
C GLY A 391 -34.35 0.64 0.90
N VAL A 392 -33.45 1.49 0.52
CA VAL A 392 -32.44 1.24 -0.51
C VAL A 392 -31.10 0.93 0.17
N HIS A 393 -30.58 -0.27 -0.06
CA HIS A 393 -29.33 -0.75 0.51
C HIS A 393 -28.23 -0.75 -0.56
N LEU A 394 -27.82 0.45 -0.99
CA LEU A 394 -26.80 0.59 -2.04
C LEU A 394 -25.40 0.29 -1.48
N LYS A 395 -24.79 -0.79 -1.94
CA LYS A 395 -23.44 -1.24 -1.52
C LYS A 395 -22.63 -1.65 -2.75
N LEU A 396 -21.94 -0.67 -3.34
CA LEU A 396 -21.23 -0.85 -4.61
C LEU A 396 -19.74 -1.03 -4.40
N PRO A 397 -19.13 -2.09 -4.96
CA PRO A 397 -17.68 -2.22 -5.00
C PRO A 397 -17.09 -1.30 -6.07
N ALA A 398 -15.95 -0.70 -5.77
CA ALA A 398 -15.16 0.05 -6.71
C ALA A 398 -13.67 -0.29 -6.55
N GLU A 399 -12.88 -0.08 -7.61
CA GLU A 399 -11.47 -0.43 -7.66
C GLU A 399 -10.64 0.77 -8.16
N ILE A 400 -9.50 1.01 -7.53
CA ILE A 400 -8.49 1.94 -8.02
C ILE A 400 -7.33 1.11 -8.55
N GLN A 401 -6.93 1.36 -9.78
CA GLN A 401 -5.79 0.74 -10.42
C GLN A 401 -4.67 1.77 -10.61
N PRO A 402 -3.67 1.80 -9.72
CA PRO A 402 -2.52 2.67 -9.89
C PRO A 402 -1.57 2.08 -10.94
N SER A 403 -1.06 2.93 -11.82
CA SER A 403 -0.01 2.58 -12.77
C SER A 403 1.27 2.22 -12.03
N LYS A 404 1.80 1.03 -12.24
CA LYS A 404 3.07 0.58 -11.62
C LYS A 404 4.30 1.38 -12.08
N LEU A 405 4.17 2.19 -13.13
CA LEU A 405 5.25 3.01 -13.67
C LEU A 405 5.16 4.48 -13.22
N THR A 406 3.97 5.05 -13.21
CA THR A 406 3.77 6.50 -12.96
C THR A 406 3.02 6.79 -11.67
N GLY A 407 2.31 5.80 -11.11
CA GLY A 407 1.39 5.99 -9.99
C GLY A 407 0.06 6.63 -10.39
N GLN A 408 -0.19 6.94 -11.68
CA GLN A 408 -1.46 7.48 -12.17
C GLN A 408 -2.62 6.56 -11.82
N LEU A 409 -3.73 7.11 -11.39
CA LEU A 409 -4.88 6.38 -10.88
C LEU A 409 -6.00 6.26 -11.92
N THR A 410 -6.45 5.04 -12.17
CA THR A 410 -7.68 4.76 -12.90
C THR A 410 -8.69 4.17 -11.92
N ASN A 411 -9.82 4.86 -11.75
CA ASN A 411 -10.92 4.44 -10.88
C ASN A 411 -11.96 3.71 -11.74
N LEU A 412 -12.34 2.52 -11.32
CA LEU A 412 -13.28 1.65 -12.01
C LEU A 412 -14.53 1.47 -11.13
N PHE A 413 -15.65 2.01 -11.59
CA PHE A 413 -16.98 1.75 -11.04
C PHE A 413 -17.71 0.82 -12.01
N LEU A 414 -17.38 -0.45 -11.95
CA LEU A 414 -17.96 -1.48 -12.83
C LEU A 414 -19.23 -2.09 -12.24
N GLY A 415 -19.56 -1.73 -11.00
CA GLY A 415 -20.69 -2.22 -10.25
C GLY A 415 -20.57 -3.68 -9.83
N ILE A 416 -21.70 -4.34 -9.67
CA ILE A 416 -21.78 -5.73 -9.22
C ILE A 416 -21.50 -6.66 -10.40
N PRO A 417 -20.44 -7.47 -10.35
CA PRO A 417 -20.03 -8.34 -11.48
C PRO A 417 -21.13 -9.31 -11.95
N SER A 418 -21.96 -9.81 -11.03
CA SER A 418 -23.08 -10.71 -11.33
C SER A 418 -24.17 -10.06 -12.21
N LEU A 419 -24.27 -8.73 -12.20
CA LEU A 419 -25.19 -7.97 -13.05
C LEU A 419 -24.56 -7.55 -14.39
N GLY A 420 -23.28 -7.72 -14.56
CA GLY A 420 -22.53 -7.23 -15.73
C GLY A 420 -22.40 -5.71 -15.78
N GLY A 421 -22.57 -5.01 -14.66
CA GLY A 421 -22.47 -3.54 -14.54
C GLY A 421 -23.03 -3.00 -13.24
N ASN A 422 -23.19 -1.69 -13.15
CA ASN A 422 -23.85 -1.02 -12.03
C ASN A 422 -25.36 -1.37 -12.00
N PRO A 423 -26.04 -1.21 -10.84
CA PRO A 423 -27.48 -1.32 -10.77
C PRO A 423 -28.19 -0.42 -11.79
N GLN A 424 -29.30 -0.90 -12.36
CA GLN A 424 -30.11 -0.10 -13.28
C GLN A 424 -31.01 0.88 -12.51
N VAL A 425 -30.41 1.66 -11.62
CA VAL A 425 -31.10 2.68 -10.83
C VAL A 425 -30.78 4.06 -11.43
N PRO A 426 -31.76 4.86 -11.80
CA PRO A 426 -31.52 6.22 -12.26
C PRO A 426 -31.09 7.10 -11.09
N PHE A 427 -30.11 7.96 -11.33
CA PHE A 427 -29.75 9.04 -10.42
C PHE A 427 -29.49 10.31 -11.23
N SER A 428 -29.84 11.45 -10.68
CA SER A 428 -29.60 12.75 -11.31
C SER A 428 -28.22 13.31 -10.95
N GLN A 429 -27.74 13.04 -9.73
CA GLN A 429 -26.45 13.49 -9.24
C GLN A 429 -25.86 12.50 -8.24
N LEU A 430 -24.56 12.29 -8.31
CA LEU A 430 -23.77 11.58 -7.32
C LEU A 430 -22.60 12.49 -6.91
N ARG A 431 -22.53 12.84 -5.63
CA ARG A 431 -21.46 13.63 -5.04
C ARG A 431 -20.61 12.73 -4.16
N LEU A 432 -19.33 12.65 -4.47
CA LEU A 432 -18.32 11.89 -3.74
C LEU A 432 -17.38 12.88 -3.09
N HIS A 433 -17.27 12.83 -1.76
CA HIS A 433 -16.30 13.58 -0.99
C HIS A 433 -15.28 12.64 -0.37
N VAL A 434 -14.05 12.61 -0.88
CA VAL A 434 -12.91 11.91 -0.28
C VAL A 434 -12.23 12.83 0.71
N PHE A 435 -12.02 12.38 1.93
CA PHE A 435 -11.57 13.23 3.03
C PHE A 435 -10.19 13.85 2.79
N GLY A 436 -10.07 15.14 3.11
CA GLY A 436 -8.83 15.88 3.18
C GLY A 436 -8.10 15.70 4.51
N GLY A 437 -7.10 16.55 4.75
CA GLY A 437 -6.34 16.59 5.99
C GLY A 437 -4.92 16.04 5.88
N PRO A 438 -4.16 15.98 7.00
CA PRO A 438 -2.72 15.63 6.97
C PRO A 438 -2.41 14.22 6.47
N ARG A 439 -3.39 13.30 6.57
CA ARG A 439 -3.32 11.92 6.11
C ARG A 439 -4.28 11.65 4.94
N ALA A 440 -4.62 12.69 4.18
CA ALA A 440 -5.49 12.52 3.03
C ALA A 440 -4.94 11.47 2.06
N PRO A 441 -5.83 10.69 1.39
CA PRO A 441 -5.41 9.52 0.61
C PRO A 441 -4.67 9.85 -0.67
N LEU A 442 -4.71 11.09 -1.14
CA LEU A 442 -4.04 11.53 -2.35
C LEU A 442 -2.98 12.58 -2.07
N ALA A 443 -2.01 12.68 -2.97
CA ALA A 443 -0.98 13.72 -3.01
C ALA A 443 -1.11 14.50 -4.32
N THR A 444 -1.09 15.83 -4.22
CA THR A 444 -1.17 16.72 -5.38
C THR A 444 0.15 16.78 -6.15
N PRO A 445 0.11 16.97 -7.49
CA PRO A 445 1.27 17.33 -8.28
C PRO A 445 1.76 18.76 -7.99
N GLY A 446 2.72 19.25 -8.74
CA GLY A 446 3.14 20.67 -8.75
C GLY A 446 2.00 21.58 -9.23
N CYS A 447 2.25 22.92 -9.21
CA CYS A 447 1.26 23.86 -9.70
C CYS A 447 0.99 23.70 -11.20
N GLY A 448 -0.27 23.81 -11.59
CA GLY A 448 -0.70 23.70 -12.97
C GLY A 448 -2.18 23.40 -13.13
N THR A 449 -2.59 23.26 -14.38
CA THR A 449 -3.92 22.79 -14.76
C THR A 449 -3.75 21.36 -15.32
N TYR A 450 -4.55 20.45 -14.81
CA TYR A 450 -4.48 19.01 -15.11
C TYR A 450 -5.82 18.53 -15.61
N ALA A 451 -5.84 17.54 -16.49
CA ALA A 451 -7.06 16.94 -17.00
C ALA A 451 -7.35 15.60 -16.31
N THR A 452 -8.58 15.42 -15.85
CA THR A 452 -9.16 14.14 -15.47
C THR A 452 -9.98 13.64 -16.63
N HIS A 453 -9.65 12.48 -17.16
CA HIS A 453 -10.39 11.85 -18.26
C HIS A 453 -11.46 10.90 -17.71
N TYR A 454 -12.67 10.90 -18.34
CA TYR A 454 -13.73 9.97 -17.97
C TYR A 454 -14.36 9.29 -19.18
N ALA A 455 -14.86 8.08 -18.96
CA ALA A 455 -15.63 7.30 -19.91
C ALA A 455 -16.81 6.63 -19.18
N PHE A 456 -18.03 7.02 -19.50
CA PHE A 456 -19.26 6.52 -18.90
C PHE A 456 -20.07 5.73 -19.92
N ALA A 457 -20.31 4.46 -19.64
CA ALA A 457 -21.09 3.59 -20.52
C ALA A 457 -22.53 3.46 -20.02
N PRO A 458 -23.56 3.67 -20.87
CA PRO A 458 -24.95 3.48 -20.50
C PRO A 458 -25.42 2.03 -20.66
N TRP A 459 -26.46 1.64 -19.96
CA TRP A 459 -27.15 0.36 -20.15
C TRP A 459 -27.85 0.23 -21.52
N SER A 460 -28.13 1.33 -22.18
CA SER A 460 -28.73 1.35 -23.51
C SER A 460 -27.83 0.70 -24.59
N GLY A 461 -26.58 0.38 -24.29
CA GLY A 461 -25.64 -0.18 -25.24
C GLY A 461 -25.09 0.81 -26.26
N LYS A 462 -25.32 2.13 -26.05
CA LYS A 462 -24.62 3.17 -26.78
C LYS A 462 -23.14 3.15 -26.46
N PRO A 463 -22.26 3.68 -27.32
CA PRO A 463 -20.88 3.95 -26.98
C PRO A 463 -20.76 4.77 -25.69
N ALA A 464 -19.67 4.58 -24.98
CA ALA A 464 -19.39 5.37 -23.78
C ALA A 464 -19.31 6.87 -24.14
N THR A 465 -19.84 7.72 -23.26
CA THR A 465 -19.63 9.16 -23.34
C THR A 465 -18.30 9.46 -22.68
N GLU A 466 -17.38 10.01 -23.47
CA GLU A 466 -16.03 10.36 -23.02
C GLU A 466 -15.87 11.88 -22.92
N GLY A 467 -15.03 12.33 -22.00
CA GLY A 467 -14.73 13.75 -21.83
C GLY A 467 -13.60 14.00 -20.82
N ASP A 468 -13.24 15.26 -20.72
CA ASP A 468 -12.21 15.72 -19.79
C ASP A 468 -12.79 16.80 -18.88
N THR A 469 -12.32 16.79 -17.60
CA THR A 469 -12.58 17.87 -16.66
C THR A 469 -11.26 18.40 -16.11
N ALA A 470 -11.18 19.73 -15.97
CA ALA A 470 -9.95 20.41 -15.53
C ALA A 470 -9.88 20.46 -14.00
N MET A 471 -8.72 20.12 -13.47
CA MET A 471 -8.34 20.28 -12.07
C MET A 471 -7.19 21.29 -11.96
N GLN A 472 -7.23 22.19 -10.97
CA GLN A 472 -6.22 23.24 -10.81
C GLN A 472 -5.50 23.10 -9.47
N ILE A 473 -4.17 23.18 -9.50
CA ILE A 473 -3.30 23.31 -8.33
C ILE A 473 -2.71 24.72 -8.36
N THR A 474 -3.09 25.55 -7.39
CA THR A 474 -2.93 27.01 -7.48
C THR A 474 -2.12 27.65 -6.35
N SER A 475 -1.80 26.87 -5.29
CA SER A 475 -1.06 27.36 -4.13
C SER A 475 0.17 26.51 -3.85
N GLY A 476 1.12 27.04 -3.02
CA GLY A 476 2.37 26.33 -2.74
C GLY A 476 3.33 26.26 -3.93
N CYS A 477 3.13 27.08 -4.97
CA CYS A 477 3.96 27.16 -6.14
C CYS A 477 5.36 27.67 -5.77
N GLY A 478 6.40 27.03 -6.29
CA GLY A 478 7.79 27.37 -5.95
C GLY A 478 8.44 26.39 -4.98
N LYS A 479 7.70 25.41 -4.48
CA LYS A 479 8.32 24.22 -3.86
C LYS A 479 9.06 23.47 -4.96
N GLY A 480 10.26 22.95 -4.65
CA GLY A 480 11.06 22.20 -5.60
C GLY A 480 12.53 22.20 -5.22
N GLY A 481 13.37 21.77 -6.14
CA GLY A 481 14.81 21.67 -5.92
C GLY A 481 15.23 20.35 -5.27
N PHE A 482 16.44 20.32 -4.71
CA PHE A 482 16.98 19.16 -4.03
C PHE A 482 18.03 19.58 -3.01
N ALA A 483 17.64 19.66 -1.75
CA ALA A 483 18.49 20.10 -0.63
C ALA A 483 18.28 19.22 0.61
N PRO A 484 18.47 17.88 0.49
CA PRO A 484 18.30 16.97 1.61
C PRO A 484 19.25 17.30 2.76
N LYS A 485 18.80 17.13 4.00
CA LYS A 485 19.60 17.38 5.21
C LYS A 485 20.07 16.03 5.77
N LEU A 486 21.31 16.05 6.26
CA LEU A 486 21.95 14.89 6.92
C LEU A 486 22.18 15.21 8.39
N GLU A 487 21.84 14.28 9.27
CA GLU A 487 22.26 14.21 10.67
C GLU A 487 22.92 12.85 10.87
N ALA A 488 24.15 12.79 11.41
CA ALA A 488 24.84 11.52 11.56
C ALA A 488 25.90 11.58 12.67
N GLY A 489 26.04 10.49 13.43
CA GLY A 489 27.04 10.39 14.48
C GLY A 489 26.86 9.17 15.36
N THR A 490 27.68 9.07 16.39
CA THR A 490 27.56 8.03 17.42
C THR A 490 26.80 8.57 18.62
N LEU A 491 25.90 7.77 19.19
CA LEU A 491 25.11 8.13 20.37
C LEU A 491 25.97 8.29 21.64
N ASP A 492 27.12 7.60 21.70
CA ASP A 492 28.18 7.81 22.69
C ASP A 492 29.46 8.21 21.95
N PRO A 493 29.86 9.50 21.94
CA PRO A 493 31.03 9.98 21.22
C PRO A 493 32.36 9.77 21.97
N THR A 494 32.39 9.05 23.07
CA THR A 494 33.60 8.82 23.86
C THR A 494 34.69 8.16 23.02
N ALA A 495 35.89 8.75 22.96
CA ALA A 495 36.98 8.32 22.12
C ALA A 495 37.42 6.89 22.45
N GLY A 496 37.60 6.06 21.40
CA GLY A 496 38.05 4.67 21.53
C GLY A 496 37.02 3.73 22.16
N HIS A 497 35.81 4.20 22.44
CA HIS A 497 34.70 3.37 22.91
C HIS A 497 33.80 2.92 21.75
N PHE A 498 33.07 1.85 22.00
CA PHE A 498 32.02 1.39 21.09
C PHE A 498 30.73 2.14 21.38
N GLY A 499 30.14 2.76 20.36
CA GLY A 499 28.85 3.46 20.45
C GLY A 499 27.96 3.08 19.27
N ALA A 500 26.64 3.09 19.47
CA ALA A 500 25.69 2.95 18.37
C ALA A 500 25.87 4.14 17.41
N PHE A 501 25.87 3.86 16.10
CA PHE A 501 25.91 4.89 15.06
C PHE A 501 24.50 5.10 14.53
N ALA A 502 24.07 6.35 14.43
CA ALA A 502 22.81 6.72 13.84
C ALA A 502 23.00 7.74 12.70
N MET A 503 22.19 7.62 11.66
CA MET A 503 22.09 8.63 10.61
C MET A 503 20.65 8.86 10.23
N THR A 504 20.30 10.11 9.91
CA THR A 504 19.00 10.51 9.38
C THR A 504 19.21 11.40 8.16
N LEU A 505 18.64 10.98 7.04
CA LEU A 505 18.54 11.81 5.84
C LEU A 505 17.10 12.30 5.75
N THR A 506 16.86 13.60 5.63
CA THR A 506 15.51 14.19 5.51
C THR A 506 15.38 15.06 4.26
N ARG A 507 14.15 15.13 3.73
CA ARG A 507 13.77 15.89 2.55
C ARG A 507 12.48 16.68 2.80
N GLN A 508 12.31 17.80 2.14
CA GLN A 508 11.07 18.60 2.20
C GLN A 508 10.09 18.20 1.09
N ASP A 509 8.80 18.52 1.27
CA ASP A 509 7.79 18.33 0.22
C ASP A 509 8.11 19.18 -1.00
N GLY A 510 7.89 18.60 -2.18
CA GLY A 510 8.20 19.23 -3.46
C GLY A 510 9.64 19.07 -3.92
N GLU A 511 10.60 18.75 -3.04
CA GLU A 511 11.95 18.40 -3.48
C GLU A 511 11.95 17.05 -4.21
N ALA A 512 12.88 16.86 -5.16
CA ALA A 512 13.07 15.58 -5.85
C ALA A 512 13.38 14.44 -4.87
N ASN A 513 12.92 13.22 -5.18
CA ASN A 513 13.17 12.04 -4.34
C ASN A 513 14.63 11.60 -4.38
N PRO A 514 15.25 11.18 -3.26
CA PRO A 514 16.58 10.57 -3.27
C PRO A 514 16.52 9.20 -3.98
N GLN A 515 17.47 8.97 -4.87
CA GLN A 515 17.64 7.70 -5.58
C GLN A 515 18.84 6.92 -5.07
N THR A 516 20.01 7.56 -4.90
CA THR A 516 21.20 6.92 -4.36
C THR A 516 21.87 7.79 -3.31
N LEU A 517 22.50 7.13 -2.34
CA LEU A 517 23.24 7.75 -1.26
C LEU A 517 24.66 7.15 -1.19
N SER A 518 25.69 7.99 -1.19
CA SER A 518 27.07 7.61 -0.82
C SER A 518 27.43 8.33 0.46
N LEU A 519 27.63 7.58 1.55
CA LEU A 519 28.00 8.11 2.87
C LEU A 519 29.50 7.93 3.09
N HIS A 520 30.22 9.00 3.37
CA HIS A 520 31.64 9.03 3.65
C HIS A 520 31.89 9.19 5.15
N LEU A 521 32.40 8.14 5.78
CA LEU A 521 32.68 8.15 7.20
C LEU A 521 34.04 8.81 7.49
N PRO A 522 34.21 9.54 8.61
CA PRO A 522 35.44 10.20 8.97
C PRO A 522 36.51 9.20 9.39
N ARG A 523 37.81 9.61 9.29
CA ARG A 523 38.95 8.80 9.75
C ARG A 523 38.77 8.40 11.20
N GLY A 524 38.92 7.09 11.47
CA GLY A 524 38.88 6.52 12.80
C GLY A 524 37.50 6.09 13.28
N LEU A 525 36.43 6.40 12.56
CA LEU A 525 35.11 5.81 12.80
C LEU A 525 35.09 4.47 12.06
N LEU A 526 35.16 3.38 12.81
CA LEU A 526 35.41 2.04 12.27
C LEU A 526 34.34 1.04 12.74
N ALA A 527 34.30 -0.12 12.09
CA ALA A 527 33.47 -1.25 12.49
C ALA A 527 34.31 -2.48 12.92
N LYS A 528 33.86 -3.14 13.99
CA LYS A 528 34.37 -4.45 14.40
C LYS A 528 33.65 -5.54 13.60
N LEU A 529 34.30 -6.02 12.57
CA LEU A 529 33.81 -7.07 11.69
C LEU A 529 34.05 -8.48 12.27
N GLY A 530 35.06 -8.63 13.11
CA GLY A 530 35.38 -9.88 13.78
C GLY A 530 34.26 -10.37 14.68
N GLY A 531 33.90 -11.66 14.54
CA GLY A 531 32.80 -12.28 15.29
C GLY A 531 31.40 -11.98 14.76
N VAL A 532 31.26 -11.25 13.65
CA VAL A 532 29.95 -11.04 12.98
C VAL A 532 29.82 -12.02 11.81
N ARG A 533 28.78 -12.86 11.85
CA ARG A 533 28.48 -13.73 10.71
C ARG A 533 28.00 -12.87 9.54
N LEU A 534 28.55 -13.07 8.36
CA LEU A 534 28.07 -12.39 7.16
C LEU A 534 26.80 -13.05 6.63
N CYS A 535 25.85 -12.25 6.15
CA CYS A 535 24.75 -12.73 5.33
C CYS A 535 25.33 -13.30 4.01
N GLY A 536 24.88 -14.49 3.65
CA GLY A 536 25.33 -15.20 2.46
C GLY A 536 24.83 -14.55 1.17
N GLU A 537 25.52 -14.81 0.06
CA GLU A 537 25.17 -14.22 -1.25
C GLU A 537 23.81 -14.72 -1.77
N ALA A 538 23.40 -15.94 -1.41
CA ALA A 538 22.09 -16.48 -1.75
C ALA A 538 20.95 -15.85 -0.93
N GLU A 539 21.24 -15.38 0.29
CA GLU A 539 20.25 -14.84 1.24
C GLU A 539 20.10 -13.31 1.08
N ALA A 540 21.19 -12.63 0.72
CA ALA A 540 21.25 -11.17 0.64
C ALA A 540 20.21 -10.53 -0.31
N PRO A 541 19.93 -11.06 -1.53
CA PRO A 541 18.97 -10.45 -2.45
C PRO A 541 17.53 -10.45 -1.93
N THR A 542 17.17 -11.41 -1.07
CA THR A 542 15.83 -11.53 -0.49
C THR A 542 15.72 -10.96 0.92
N GLY A 543 16.88 -10.54 1.51
CA GLY A 543 16.93 -10.11 2.90
C GLY A 543 16.62 -11.22 3.91
N ALA A 544 16.74 -12.50 3.50
CA ALA A 544 16.56 -13.67 4.38
C ALA A 544 17.81 -13.96 5.21
N CYS A 545 18.51 -12.92 5.64
CA CYS A 545 19.74 -12.97 6.38
C CYS A 545 19.53 -13.53 7.80
N PRO A 546 20.49 -14.33 8.34
CA PRO A 546 20.40 -14.82 9.71
C PRO A 546 20.51 -13.67 10.72
N ALA A 547 19.81 -13.78 11.85
CA ALA A 547 19.84 -12.78 12.92
C ALA A 547 21.27 -12.49 13.45
N SER A 548 22.17 -13.46 13.37
CA SER A 548 23.58 -13.28 13.77
C SER A 548 24.38 -12.31 12.88
N SER A 549 23.88 -12.01 11.66
CA SER A 549 24.43 -11.00 10.76
C SER A 549 23.79 -9.62 10.91
N GLN A 550 22.76 -9.49 11.74
CA GLN A 550 22.12 -8.20 11.99
C GLN A 550 23.05 -7.26 12.76
N ILE A 551 23.17 -6.05 12.26
CA ILE A 551 24.00 -4.99 12.85
C ILE A 551 23.19 -3.78 13.29
N GLY A 552 21.90 -3.69 12.87
CA GLY A 552 21.06 -2.56 13.19
C GLY A 552 19.64 -2.67 12.67
N VAL A 553 18.96 -1.53 12.66
CA VAL A 553 17.59 -1.34 12.17
C VAL A 553 17.53 -0.12 11.26
N ILE A 554 16.48 -0.04 10.46
CA ILE A 554 16.22 1.08 9.58
C ILE A 554 14.74 1.48 9.74
N SER A 555 14.44 2.77 9.71
CA SER A 555 13.08 3.26 9.56
C SER A 555 13.01 4.27 8.43
N ALA A 556 11.90 4.29 7.73
CA ALA A 556 11.67 5.21 6.63
C ALA A 556 10.33 5.92 6.80
N ALA A 557 10.31 7.21 6.54
CA ALA A 557 9.11 8.00 6.47
C ALA A 557 8.75 8.26 5.01
N ALA A 558 7.50 7.98 4.63
CA ALA A 558 6.99 8.10 3.28
C ALA A 558 5.71 8.96 3.24
N GLY A 559 5.44 9.57 2.09
CA GLY A 559 4.27 10.41 1.85
C GLY A 559 4.54 11.89 2.06
N VAL A 560 3.57 12.72 1.64
CA VAL A 560 3.63 14.18 1.72
C VAL A 560 2.86 14.72 2.93
N GLY A 561 3.12 15.95 3.30
CA GLY A 561 2.45 16.65 4.40
C GLY A 561 3.15 16.53 5.76
N SER A 562 2.45 17.00 6.81
CA SER A 562 2.99 17.08 8.16
C SER A 562 2.99 15.75 8.93
N ALA A 563 2.31 14.72 8.42
CA ALA A 563 2.14 13.42 9.08
C ALA A 563 2.59 12.26 8.15
N PRO A 564 3.89 12.17 7.79
CA PRO A 564 4.37 11.09 6.93
C PRO A 564 4.24 9.74 7.62
N LEU A 565 4.00 8.69 6.83
CA LEU A 565 3.94 7.32 7.30
C LEU A 565 5.33 6.81 7.68
N TRP A 566 5.53 6.38 8.91
CA TRP A 566 6.74 5.70 9.35
C TRP A 566 6.63 4.19 9.26
N ILE A 567 7.62 3.55 8.67
CA ILE A 567 7.80 2.09 8.61
C ILE A 567 9.05 1.73 9.47
N PRO A 568 8.98 0.69 10.35
CA PRO A 568 7.82 -0.17 10.60
C PRO A 568 6.76 0.51 11.48
N GLN A 569 5.50 0.19 11.23
CA GLN A 569 4.43 0.56 12.15
C GLN A 569 4.34 -0.39 13.34
N PRO A 570 3.78 0.04 14.48
CA PRO A 570 3.51 -0.84 15.61
C PRO A 570 2.72 -2.10 15.22
N GLY A 571 3.18 -3.27 15.66
CA GLY A 571 2.54 -4.55 15.35
C GLY A 571 2.79 -5.11 13.93
N LYS A 572 3.51 -4.38 13.06
CA LYS A 572 3.93 -4.87 11.74
C LYS A 572 5.33 -5.51 11.80
N ALA A 573 5.72 -6.17 10.70
CA ALA A 573 7.01 -6.84 10.60
C ALA A 573 8.18 -5.87 10.79
N PRO A 574 9.20 -6.23 11.61
CA PRO A 574 10.33 -5.36 11.90
C PRO A 574 11.26 -5.21 10.70
N THR A 575 11.93 -4.07 10.64
CA THR A 575 13.02 -3.82 9.71
C THR A 575 14.35 -4.31 10.26
N ALA A 576 15.32 -4.55 9.38
CA ALA A 576 16.65 -4.97 9.81
C ALA A 576 17.73 -4.47 8.85
N VAL A 577 18.93 -4.28 9.42
CA VAL A 577 20.17 -3.98 8.68
C VAL A 577 21.17 -5.08 8.98
N TYR A 578 21.67 -5.74 7.94
CA TYR A 578 22.58 -6.88 8.03
C TYR A 578 23.93 -6.56 7.41
N LEU A 579 25.01 -7.13 7.98
CA LEU A 579 26.33 -7.15 7.36
C LEU A 579 26.41 -8.34 6.40
N ALA A 580 26.86 -8.09 5.17
CA ALA A 580 27.01 -9.11 4.13
C ALA A 580 28.40 -9.10 3.50
N GLY A 581 28.67 -10.10 2.68
CA GLY A 581 29.93 -10.31 2.00
C GLY A 581 30.21 -9.33 0.85
N PRO A 582 31.22 -9.63 0.01
CA PRO A 582 31.65 -8.75 -1.08
C PRO A 582 30.49 -8.39 -2.04
N TYR A 583 30.50 -7.14 -2.51
CA TYR A 583 29.47 -6.66 -3.43
C TYR A 583 29.98 -5.52 -4.32
N LYS A 584 29.79 -5.61 -5.64
CA LYS A 584 30.23 -4.60 -6.63
C LYS A 584 31.70 -4.21 -6.48
N GLY A 585 32.57 -5.20 -6.19
CA GLY A 585 34.02 -4.97 -6.02
C GLY A 585 34.43 -4.49 -4.62
N ALA A 586 33.48 -4.11 -3.76
CA ALA A 586 33.76 -3.80 -2.36
C ALA A 586 33.88 -5.06 -1.51
N PRO A 587 34.76 -5.06 -0.46
CA PRO A 587 34.99 -6.23 0.38
C PRO A 587 33.80 -6.65 1.25
N TYR A 588 32.91 -5.70 1.56
CA TYR A 588 31.70 -5.90 2.37
C TYR A 588 30.52 -5.15 1.82
N SER A 589 29.35 -5.51 2.28
CA SER A 589 28.09 -4.81 1.98
C SER A 589 27.14 -4.79 3.17
N ILE A 590 26.15 -3.91 3.10
CA ILE A 590 25.01 -3.84 4.01
C ILE A 590 23.78 -4.29 3.24
N VAL A 591 22.91 -5.04 3.88
CA VAL A 591 21.57 -5.39 3.36
C VAL A 591 20.53 -4.79 4.28
N ALA A 592 19.76 -3.83 3.78
CA ALA A 592 18.62 -3.26 4.49
C ALA A 592 17.35 -3.97 4.04
N LYS A 593 16.57 -4.49 4.99
CA LYS A 593 15.28 -5.16 4.79
C LYS A 593 14.17 -4.33 5.39
N VAL A 594 13.22 -3.91 4.56
CA VAL A 594 12.10 -3.05 4.95
C VAL A 594 10.80 -3.66 4.44
N PRO A 595 10.03 -4.38 5.28
CA PRO A 595 8.68 -4.77 4.94
C PRO A 595 7.79 -3.53 4.82
N ALA A 596 7.24 -3.26 3.61
CA ALA A 596 6.41 -2.10 3.33
C ALA A 596 4.95 -2.37 3.70
N GLN A 597 4.67 -2.45 5.02
CA GLN A 597 3.36 -2.78 5.58
C GLN A 597 2.79 -1.60 6.35
N ALA A 598 1.57 -1.17 6.01
CA ALA A 598 0.85 -0.08 6.69
C ALA A 598 -0.66 -0.27 6.60
N GLY A 599 -1.37 -0.06 7.73
CA GLY A 599 -2.80 -0.26 7.78
C GLY A 599 -3.22 -1.65 7.26
N PRO A 600 -4.16 -1.74 6.31
CA PRO A 600 -4.55 -3.01 5.71
C PRO A 600 -3.61 -3.47 4.57
N PHE A 601 -2.61 -2.66 4.17
CA PHE A 601 -1.79 -2.88 2.99
C PHE A 601 -0.48 -3.60 3.29
N ASP A 602 -0.08 -4.47 2.36
CA ASP A 602 1.25 -5.06 2.26
C ASP A 602 1.77 -4.87 0.82
N LEU A 603 2.70 -3.92 0.66
CA LEU A 603 3.32 -3.61 -0.64
C LEU A 603 4.59 -4.46 -0.89
N GLY A 604 4.79 -5.53 -0.11
CA GLY A 604 5.94 -6.41 -0.20
C GLY A 604 7.12 -5.96 0.66
N THR A 605 8.27 -6.59 0.45
CA THR A 605 9.50 -6.30 1.20
C THR A 605 10.53 -5.65 0.29
N VAL A 606 10.94 -4.44 0.64
CA VAL A 606 12.06 -3.74 -0.01
C VAL A 606 13.36 -4.27 0.57
N VAL A 607 14.25 -4.71 -0.31
CA VAL A 607 15.64 -5.09 0.04
C VAL A 607 16.59 -4.18 -0.74
N ASN A 608 17.36 -3.37 -0.02
CA ASN A 608 18.38 -2.51 -0.62
C ASN A 608 19.75 -2.93 -0.17
N ARG A 609 20.69 -3.08 -1.11
CA ARG A 609 22.07 -3.46 -0.83
C ARG A 609 22.99 -2.27 -1.01
N SER A 610 23.95 -2.11 -0.09
CA SER A 610 24.91 -1.01 -0.12
C SER A 610 26.33 -1.57 -0.08
N ALA A 611 27.19 -1.13 -0.99
CA ALA A 611 28.60 -1.51 -1.04
C ALA A 611 29.40 -0.72 0.00
N ILE A 612 30.33 -1.39 0.73
CA ILE A 612 31.26 -0.76 1.67
C ILE A 612 32.66 -0.80 1.08
N ASN A 613 33.12 0.34 0.58
CA ASN A 613 34.46 0.53 0.11
C ASN A 613 35.37 1.06 1.25
N VAL A 614 36.57 0.56 1.36
CA VAL A 614 37.57 1.00 2.36
C VAL A 614 38.75 1.60 1.62
N ASP A 615 39.08 2.85 1.91
CA ASP A 615 40.26 3.51 1.37
C ASP A 615 41.51 2.88 1.97
N PRO A 616 42.47 2.39 1.18
CA PRO A 616 43.60 1.62 1.68
C PRO A 616 44.64 2.45 2.45
N GLU A 617 44.71 3.76 2.23
CA GLU A 617 45.71 4.62 2.91
C GLU A 617 45.16 5.22 4.21
N SER A 618 43.87 5.51 4.28
CA SER A 618 43.22 6.14 5.45
C SER A 618 42.38 5.19 6.29
N ALA A 619 42.04 4.02 5.75
CA ALA A 619 41.07 3.07 6.29
C ALA A 619 39.67 3.70 6.51
N THR A 620 39.31 4.76 5.78
CA THR A 620 37.98 5.35 5.81
C THR A 620 36.99 4.54 4.99
N ALA A 621 35.78 4.40 5.47
CA ALA A 621 34.71 3.68 4.78
C ALA A 621 33.81 4.62 3.99
N THR A 622 33.47 4.23 2.78
CA THR A 622 32.41 4.82 1.96
C THR A 622 31.34 3.78 1.72
N ILE A 623 30.10 4.10 2.07
CA ILE A 623 28.93 3.22 1.93
C ILE A 623 28.05 3.79 0.81
N THR A 624 27.90 3.04 -0.29
CA THR A 624 27.11 3.46 -1.46
C THR A 624 25.94 2.52 -1.65
N THR A 625 24.71 3.08 -1.62
CA THR A 625 23.47 2.33 -1.76
C THR A 625 23.20 1.96 -3.22
N ASP A 626 22.49 0.87 -3.45
CA ASP A 626 21.78 0.65 -4.69
C ASP A 626 20.65 1.69 -4.83
N PRO A 627 20.09 1.89 -6.04
CA PRO A 627 18.96 2.79 -6.22
C PRO A 627 17.78 2.42 -5.32
N LEU A 628 17.25 3.41 -4.62
CA LEU A 628 16.05 3.26 -3.80
C LEU A 628 14.82 3.14 -4.72
N PRO A 629 13.85 2.25 -4.41
CA PRO A 629 12.64 2.15 -5.19
C PRO A 629 11.82 3.44 -5.09
N GLN A 630 11.34 3.93 -6.21
CA GLN A 630 10.54 5.16 -6.27
C GLN A 630 9.05 4.90 -6.19
N ILE A 631 8.60 3.74 -6.66
CA ILE A 631 7.19 3.31 -6.68
C ILE A 631 7.13 1.86 -6.19
N LEU A 632 6.15 1.56 -5.33
CA LEU A 632 5.83 0.21 -4.85
C LEU A 632 4.37 -0.09 -5.15
N GLU A 633 4.10 -1.14 -5.94
CA GLU A 633 2.75 -1.55 -6.37
C GLU A 633 1.88 -0.36 -6.89
N GLY A 634 2.51 0.60 -7.58
CA GLY A 634 1.86 1.79 -8.11
C GLY A 634 1.73 2.95 -7.11
N VAL A 635 2.23 2.80 -5.89
CA VAL A 635 2.27 3.87 -4.87
C VAL A 635 3.64 4.56 -4.90
N PRO A 636 3.75 5.83 -5.26
CA PRO A 636 5.00 6.59 -5.12
C PRO A 636 5.41 6.71 -3.65
N VAL A 637 6.66 6.35 -3.35
CA VAL A 637 7.12 6.28 -1.96
C VAL A 637 7.25 7.67 -1.33
N ALA A 638 7.64 8.68 -2.09
CA ALA A 638 7.81 10.06 -1.63
C ALA A 638 8.58 10.13 -0.29
N TYR A 639 9.85 9.70 -0.30
CA TYR A 639 10.68 9.65 0.91
C TYR A 639 10.75 10.99 1.63
N ARG A 640 10.41 11.02 2.92
CA ARG A 640 10.51 12.18 3.81
C ARG A 640 11.73 12.09 4.71
N ALA A 641 12.00 10.90 5.20
CA ALA A 641 13.18 10.61 6.00
C ALA A 641 13.61 9.15 5.82
N VAL A 642 14.91 8.92 5.95
CA VAL A 642 15.48 7.57 6.12
C VAL A 642 16.38 7.63 7.34
N HIS A 643 16.08 6.86 8.35
CA HIS A 643 16.83 6.75 9.59
C HIS A 643 17.42 5.35 9.71
N VAL A 644 18.72 5.26 9.90
CA VAL A 644 19.46 4.01 10.11
C VAL A 644 20.16 4.06 11.45
N GLU A 645 19.99 3.04 12.26
CA GLU A 645 20.68 2.88 13.53
C GLU A 645 21.46 1.56 13.52
N VAL A 646 22.78 1.67 13.59
CA VAL A 646 23.70 0.54 13.73
C VAL A 646 24.00 0.37 15.21
N ASN A 647 23.20 -0.46 15.88
CA ASN A 647 23.15 -0.58 17.34
C ASN A 647 23.62 -1.93 17.89
N ARG A 648 24.23 -2.77 17.03
CA ARG A 648 24.86 -4.00 17.51
C ARG A 648 25.93 -3.68 18.56
N PRO A 649 25.90 -4.30 19.75
CA PRO A 649 26.91 -4.09 20.78
C PRO A 649 28.32 -4.33 20.27
N GLU A 650 29.24 -3.47 20.67
CA GLU A 650 30.68 -3.54 20.27
C GLU A 650 30.91 -3.58 18.74
N PHE A 651 30.05 -2.95 17.93
CA PHE A 651 30.22 -2.95 16.48
C PHE A 651 30.89 -1.67 15.97
N THR A 652 30.36 -0.49 16.26
CA THR A 652 30.90 0.80 15.78
C THR A 652 31.89 1.37 16.82
N LEU A 653 33.11 1.58 16.42
CA LEU A 653 34.21 2.10 17.27
C LEU A 653 34.50 3.55 16.94
N ASN A 654 34.50 4.41 17.94
CA ASN A 654 34.84 5.82 17.82
C ASN A 654 36.32 6.06 17.56
N PRO A 655 36.66 7.17 16.85
CA PRO A 655 38.04 7.61 16.72
C PRO A 655 38.72 7.83 18.06
N THR A 656 40.06 7.70 18.09
CA THR A 656 40.88 8.11 19.24
C THR A 656 41.49 9.51 19.06
N ASN A 657 41.06 10.21 18.01
CA ASN A 657 41.39 11.59 17.65
C ASN A 657 40.18 12.51 17.76
N CYS A 658 40.25 13.49 18.67
CA CYS A 658 39.16 14.45 18.93
C CYS A 658 39.22 15.75 18.07
N ALA A 659 40.03 15.78 17.00
CA ALA A 659 39.88 16.88 16.04
C ALA A 659 38.51 16.85 15.39
N ALA A 660 37.96 18.03 15.15
CA ALA A 660 36.69 18.16 14.43
C ALA A 660 36.78 17.48 13.06
N LYS A 661 35.77 16.75 12.70
CA LYS A 661 35.60 15.99 11.46
C LYS A 661 34.20 16.23 10.89
N SER A 662 33.92 15.72 9.71
CA SER A 662 32.58 15.69 9.14
C SER A 662 32.22 14.25 8.72
N ILE A 663 30.95 13.98 8.71
CA ILE A 663 30.33 12.86 8.00
C ILE A 663 29.67 13.50 6.78
N ASP A 664 30.12 13.10 5.61
CA ASP A 664 29.70 13.72 4.36
C ASP A 664 28.86 12.73 3.56
N ALA A 665 27.86 13.22 2.84
CA ALA A 665 27.09 12.38 1.93
C ALA A 665 27.04 13.00 0.54
N THR A 666 26.98 12.14 -0.47
CA THR A 666 26.59 12.51 -1.83
C THR A 666 25.26 11.85 -2.11
N VAL A 667 24.21 12.64 -2.33
CA VAL A 667 22.86 12.16 -2.61
C VAL A 667 22.51 12.55 -4.05
N VAL A 668 22.07 11.57 -4.82
CA VAL A 668 21.57 11.79 -6.20
C VAL A 668 20.07 11.57 -6.19
N SER A 669 19.32 12.52 -6.75
CA SER A 669 17.88 12.42 -6.87
C SER A 669 17.44 11.54 -8.05
N SER A 670 16.16 11.17 -8.08
CA SER A 670 15.52 10.47 -9.20
C SER A 670 15.54 11.28 -10.52
N GLU A 671 15.73 12.60 -10.43
CA GLU A 671 15.83 13.53 -11.55
C GLU A 671 17.28 13.86 -11.94
N GLY A 672 18.27 13.24 -11.26
CA GLY A 672 19.69 13.43 -11.52
C GLY A 672 20.32 14.65 -10.82
N ALA A 673 19.58 15.38 -9.98
CA ALA A 673 20.16 16.44 -9.15
C ALA A 673 21.06 15.86 -8.05
N VAL A 674 22.19 16.53 -7.78
CA VAL A 674 23.19 16.07 -6.80
C VAL A 674 23.26 17.06 -5.65
N ALA A 675 23.18 16.56 -4.43
CA ALA A 675 23.40 17.31 -3.20
C ALA A 675 24.51 16.65 -2.36
N THR A 676 25.29 17.49 -1.64
CA THR A 676 26.38 17.02 -0.80
C THR A 676 26.22 17.54 0.64
N PRO A 677 25.18 17.05 1.37
CA PRO A 677 25.00 17.43 2.77
C PRO A 677 26.15 16.90 3.64
N SER A 678 26.54 17.71 4.63
CA SER A 678 27.62 17.41 5.57
C SER A 678 27.14 17.64 7.01
N TYR A 679 27.57 16.78 7.93
CA TYR A 679 27.27 16.89 9.35
C TYR A 679 28.54 16.83 10.20
N GLY A 680 28.69 17.76 11.15
CA GLY A 680 29.84 17.83 12.03
C GLY A 680 29.92 16.63 12.98
N PHE A 681 31.09 16.01 13.09
CA PHE A 681 31.35 14.89 14.00
C PHE A 681 32.63 15.12 14.80
N GLN A 682 32.59 14.85 16.10
CA GLN A 682 33.75 14.99 16.97
C GLN A 682 33.68 13.97 18.12
N ALA A 683 34.76 13.15 18.27
CA ALA A 683 34.91 12.31 19.44
C ALA A 683 35.27 13.17 20.69
N ALA A 684 34.89 12.69 21.86
CA ALA A 684 35.13 13.36 23.13
C ALA A 684 36.19 12.59 23.97
N ASP A 685 36.75 13.25 24.97
CA ASP A 685 37.59 12.63 26.00
C ASP A 685 38.86 11.94 25.56
N CYS A 686 39.45 12.33 24.40
CA CYS A 686 40.71 11.75 23.91
C CYS A 686 41.88 11.89 24.91
N SER A 687 41.88 12.93 25.74
CA SER A 687 42.92 13.17 26.76
C SER A 687 42.93 12.12 27.87
N GLN A 688 41.84 11.41 28.06
CA GLN A 688 41.71 10.32 29.03
C GLN A 688 42.38 9.02 28.56
N LEU A 689 42.56 8.87 27.25
CA LEU A 689 43.19 7.69 26.68
C LEU A 689 44.67 7.66 26.96
N LYS A 690 45.17 6.57 27.55
CA LYS A 690 46.60 6.31 27.70
C LYS A 690 47.22 6.02 26.32
N TYR A 691 48.58 6.16 26.23
CA TYR A 691 49.29 5.84 25.03
C TYR A 691 50.69 5.30 25.36
N SER A 692 50.91 4.01 25.22
CA SER A 692 52.15 3.34 25.61
C SER A 692 52.55 2.21 24.63
N PRO A 693 52.85 2.54 23.37
CA PRO A 693 53.33 1.54 22.40
C PRO A 693 54.71 1.05 22.74
N HIS A 694 55.00 -0.21 22.46
CA HIS A 694 56.28 -0.83 22.71
C HIS A 694 56.85 -1.44 21.43
N LEU A 695 58.02 -0.95 20.97
CA LEU A 695 58.71 -1.47 19.81
C LEU A 695 59.99 -2.22 20.22
N LYS A 696 60.09 -3.48 19.78
CA LYS A 696 61.32 -4.30 19.87
C LYS A 696 61.90 -4.49 18.48
N LEU A 697 63.11 -3.98 18.27
CA LEU A 697 63.85 -4.17 17.03
C LEU A 697 64.97 -5.19 17.23
N THR A 698 65.04 -6.20 16.35
CA THR A 698 66.02 -7.28 16.41
C THR A 698 66.74 -7.47 15.07
N LEU A 699 68.04 -7.45 15.05
CA LEU A 699 68.87 -7.80 13.91
C LEU A 699 69.35 -9.28 14.00
N LYS A 700 69.20 -10.03 12.91
CA LYS A 700 69.51 -11.47 12.87
C LYS A 700 70.50 -11.77 11.77
N GLY A 701 71.54 -12.60 12.13
CA GLY A 701 72.58 -13.04 11.20
C GLY A 701 73.48 -11.91 10.78
N GLN A 702 74.54 -12.22 10.04
CA GLN A 702 75.53 -11.31 9.42
C GLN A 702 75.96 -10.12 10.32
N THR A 703 76.35 -10.41 11.57
CA THR A 703 76.62 -9.38 12.60
C THR A 703 78.04 -8.76 12.49
N LYS A 704 78.82 -9.14 11.50
CA LYS A 704 80.12 -8.55 11.22
C LYS A 704 80.01 -7.19 10.52
N ARG A 705 81.13 -6.41 10.50
CA ARG A 705 81.18 -5.22 9.62
C ARG A 705 80.94 -5.65 8.19
N THR A 706 80.30 -4.80 7.39
CA THR A 706 79.78 -5.03 6.00
C THR A 706 78.79 -6.20 5.84
N GLY A 707 78.30 -6.74 6.96
CA GLY A 707 77.22 -7.75 6.94
C GLY A 707 75.86 -7.12 6.77
N HIS A 708 74.98 -7.86 6.14
CA HIS A 708 73.62 -7.44 5.89
C HIS A 708 72.65 -8.21 6.81
N PRO A 709 72.34 -7.74 8.02
CA PRO A 709 71.46 -8.44 8.93
C PRO A 709 69.99 -8.35 8.48
N ALA A 710 69.21 -9.39 8.74
CA ALA A 710 67.75 -9.32 8.64
C ALA A 710 67.20 -8.47 9.78
N VAL A 711 66.22 -7.62 9.48
CA VAL A 711 65.48 -6.75 10.45
C VAL A 711 64.22 -7.41 10.87
N ASN A 712 63.95 -7.47 12.17
CA ASN A 712 62.68 -7.93 12.70
C ASN A 712 62.17 -6.89 13.72
N ALA A 713 61.14 -6.14 13.32
CA ALA A 713 60.46 -5.17 14.14
C ALA A 713 59.17 -5.77 14.68
N LEU A 714 58.96 -5.66 15.98
CA LEU A 714 57.76 -6.08 16.68
C LEU A 714 57.21 -4.89 17.48
N LEU A 715 56.11 -4.30 17.03
CA LEU A 715 55.35 -3.30 17.77
C LEU A 715 54.17 -3.99 18.47
N THR A 716 53.97 -3.71 19.74
CA THR A 716 52.82 -4.13 20.54
C THR A 716 52.19 -2.92 21.20
N GLN A 717 50.87 -2.89 21.27
CA GLN A 717 50.12 -1.85 21.91
C GLN A 717 48.98 -2.46 22.74
N PRO A 718 48.80 -2.05 24.01
CA PRO A 718 47.64 -2.49 24.80
C PRO A 718 46.31 -2.01 24.21
N GLN A 719 45.30 -2.81 24.39
CA GLN A 719 43.95 -2.43 23.94
C GLN A 719 43.37 -1.29 24.81
N GLY A 720 42.39 -0.53 24.29
CA GLY A 720 41.72 0.58 24.98
C GLY A 720 42.63 1.81 25.15
N GLN A 721 43.70 1.90 24.42
CA GLN A 721 44.59 3.08 24.36
C GLN A 721 44.39 3.84 23.05
N ALA A 722 44.83 5.11 23.00
CA ALA A 722 44.86 5.86 21.77
C ALA A 722 45.67 5.13 20.67
N ASN A 723 45.17 5.18 19.44
CA ASN A 723 45.86 4.56 18.30
C ASN A 723 47.08 5.37 17.89
N THR A 724 48.02 4.75 17.20
CA THR A 724 49.24 5.41 16.72
C THR A 724 48.91 6.32 15.52
N ALA A 725 49.24 7.60 15.58
CA ALA A 725 49.16 8.56 14.47
C ALA A 725 50.46 8.65 13.68
N LYS A 726 51.61 8.64 14.41
CA LYS A 726 52.93 8.78 13.80
C LYS A 726 53.92 7.93 14.52
N ALA A 727 54.74 7.25 13.76
CA ALA A 727 55.87 6.46 14.29
C ALA A 727 57.18 6.90 13.66
N VAL A 728 58.14 7.27 14.49
CA VAL A 728 59.50 7.66 14.06
C VAL A 728 60.49 6.72 14.70
N VAL A 729 61.30 6.07 13.87
CA VAL A 729 62.37 5.14 14.27
C VAL A 729 63.69 5.65 13.72
N VAL A 730 64.65 5.94 14.61
CA VAL A 730 65.98 6.37 14.22
C VAL A 730 66.98 5.28 14.61
N LEU A 731 67.64 4.69 13.61
CA LEU A 731 68.62 3.66 13.81
C LEU A 731 69.93 4.24 14.37
N PRO A 732 70.75 3.46 15.07
CA PRO A 732 72.08 3.90 15.46
C PRO A 732 73.00 4.07 14.22
N PRO A 733 74.10 4.83 14.32
CA PRO A 733 75.04 5.10 13.19
C PRO A 733 75.84 3.89 12.73
N SER A 734 75.57 2.71 13.31
CA SER A 734 76.13 1.43 12.89
C SER A 734 75.43 0.79 11.69
N GLU A 735 74.27 1.20 11.38
CA GLU A 735 73.43 0.71 10.26
C GLU A 735 73.18 1.82 9.25
N PHE A 736 73.38 1.54 8.00
CA PHE A 736 73.06 2.39 6.86
C PHE A 736 72.47 1.56 5.76
N ILE A 737 71.79 2.24 4.75
CA ILE A 737 71.13 1.57 3.65
C ILE A 737 72.18 1.13 2.62
N ASP A 738 72.05 -0.08 2.12
CA ASP A 738 72.80 -0.58 1.01
C ASP A 738 72.46 0.14 -0.29
N GLN A 739 73.43 0.84 -0.90
CA GLN A 739 73.16 1.62 -2.12
C GLN A 739 72.77 0.76 -3.32
N ASP A 740 73.30 -0.50 -3.39
CA ASP A 740 72.96 -1.40 -4.49
C ASP A 740 71.41 -1.72 -4.55
N HIS A 741 70.75 -1.63 -3.39
CA HIS A 741 69.34 -1.92 -3.29
C HIS A 741 68.43 -0.67 -3.51
N ILE A 742 68.98 0.56 -3.43
CA ILE A 742 68.26 1.81 -3.69
C ILE A 742 67.94 1.94 -5.17
N ASN A 743 68.69 1.31 -6.08
CA ASN A 743 68.57 1.45 -7.52
C ASN A 743 67.42 0.65 -8.18
N ASN A 744 66.64 -0.13 -7.42
CA ASN A 744 65.57 -0.96 -7.95
C ASN A 744 64.24 -0.72 -7.20
N PRO A 745 63.77 0.54 -6.99
CA PRO A 745 62.49 0.78 -6.34
C PRO A 745 61.36 0.44 -7.29
N CYS A 746 60.25 -0.05 -6.73
CA CYS A 746 58.95 -0.11 -7.45
C CYS A 746 58.44 1.29 -7.78
N THR A 747 58.11 1.58 -9.01
CA THR A 747 57.49 2.87 -9.34
C THR A 747 56.06 2.96 -8.80
N ARG A 748 55.51 4.19 -8.65
CA ARG A 748 54.10 4.38 -8.20
C ARG A 748 53.11 3.70 -9.16
N VAL A 749 53.40 3.72 -10.48
CA VAL A 749 52.57 3.07 -11.49
C VAL A 749 52.60 1.55 -11.37
N GLN A 750 53.81 0.99 -11.23
CA GLN A 750 53.98 -0.47 -11.03
C GLN A 750 53.31 -0.95 -9.74
N PHE A 751 53.42 -0.15 -8.67
CA PHE A 751 52.77 -0.47 -7.39
C PHE A 751 51.24 -0.45 -7.53
N ALA A 752 50.67 0.54 -8.15
CA ALA A 752 49.21 0.63 -8.39
C ALA A 752 48.73 -0.53 -9.28
N ALA A 753 49.55 -1.02 -10.19
CA ALA A 753 49.26 -2.14 -11.08
C ALA A 753 49.61 -3.53 -10.47
N ASN A 754 50.01 -3.61 -9.18
CA ASN A 754 50.52 -4.84 -8.56
C ASN A 754 51.64 -5.51 -9.35
N ALA A 755 52.43 -4.74 -10.09
CA ALA A 755 53.48 -5.21 -10.97
C ALA A 755 54.90 -4.80 -10.50
N CYS A 756 55.11 -4.75 -9.20
CA CYS A 756 56.39 -4.41 -8.62
C CYS A 756 57.49 -5.44 -8.97
N PRO A 757 58.73 -5.00 -9.31
CA PRO A 757 59.85 -5.91 -9.53
C PRO A 757 60.16 -6.75 -8.28
N PRO A 758 60.52 -8.02 -8.43
CA PRO A 758 60.84 -8.87 -7.26
C PRO A 758 61.98 -8.34 -6.36
N LEU A 759 62.90 -7.57 -6.91
CA LEU A 759 64.00 -6.95 -6.16
C LEU A 759 63.58 -5.76 -5.31
N SER A 760 62.41 -5.14 -5.60
CA SER A 760 61.83 -4.08 -4.77
C SER A 760 61.17 -4.61 -3.49
N VAL A 761 60.91 -5.92 -3.39
CA VAL A 761 60.36 -6.56 -2.20
C VAL A 761 61.47 -6.75 -1.16
N LEU A 762 61.34 -6.01 -0.07
CA LEU A 762 62.32 -6.00 1.04
C LEU A 762 61.96 -7.00 2.15
N GLY A 763 60.75 -7.49 2.21
CA GLY A 763 60.31 -8.32 3.29
C GLY A 763 58.80 -8.50 3.37
N THR A 764 58.30 -8.84 4.55
CA THR A 764 56.88 -8.99 4.84
C THR A 764 56.47 -8.23 6.10
N ALA A 765 55.22 -7.78 6.14
CA ALA A 765 54.61 -7.19 7.33
C ALA A 765 53.28 -7.87 7.66
N THR A 766 52.94 -7.88 8.95
CA THR A 766 51.67 -8.42 9.45
C THR A 766 51.11 -7.49 10.52
N ALA A 767 49.86 -7.09 10.40
CA ALA A 767 49.10 -6.30 11.38
C ALA A 767 47.97 -7.14 11.97
N THR A 768 47.93 -7.24 13.28
CA THR A 768 46.80 -7.87 14.02
C THR A 768 45.99 -6.77 14.70
N THR A 769 44.72 -6.73 14.41
CA THR A 769 43.74 -5.78 14.97
C THR A 769 42.62 -6.54 15.68
N PRO A 770 42.07 -6.02 16.78
CA PRO A 770 40.90 -6.62 17.41
C PRO A 770 39.59 -6.44 16.60
N LEU A 771 39.60 -5.68 15.51
CA LEU A 771 38.46 -5.44 14.65
C LEU A 771 38.20 -6.53 13.61
N LEU A 772 39.21 -7.39 13.36
CA LEU A 772 39.18 -8.43 12.32
C LEU A 772 39.54 -9.79 12.90
N ASP A 773 38.93 -10.87 12.42
CA ASP A 773 39.26 -12.25 12.82
C ASP A 773 40.60 -12.72 12.26
N GLN A 774 41.03 -12.17 11.15
CA GLN A 774 42.27 -12.52 10.49
C GLN A 774 43.23 -11.33 10.42
N PRO A 775 44.54 -11.55 10.59
CA PRO A 775 45.55 -10.50 10.46
C PRO A 775 45.66 -10.05 9.00
N LEU A 776 46.05 -8.80 8.80
CA LEU A 776 46.44 -8.27 7.50
C LEU A 776 47.90 -8.60 7.28
N THR A 777 48.25 -9.20 6.14
CA THR A 777 49.62 -9.63 5.83
C THR A 777 49.95 -9.28 4.39
N GLY A 778 51.23 -8.86 4.16
CA GLY A 778 51.65 -8.61 2.80
C GLY A 778 53.11 -8.23 2.67
N PRO A 779 53.58 -7.96 1.45
CA PRO A 779 54.96 -7.59 1.16
C PRO A 779 55.25 -6.17 1.65
N VAL A 780 56.55 -5.96 1.92
CA VAL A 780 57.14 -4.64 2.15
C VAL A 780 57.96 -4.26 0.95
N TYR A 781 57.63 -3.19 0.31
CA TYR A 781 58.30 -2.69 -0.89
C TYR A 781 59.17 -1.50 -0.60
N PHE A 782 60.23 -1.34 -1.41
CA PHE A 782 60.89 -0.06 -1.59
C PHE A 782 60.31 0.61 -2.80
N ARG A 783 59.53 1.71 -2.57
CA ARG A 783 58.75 2.37 -3.61
C ARG A 783 59.31 3.76 -3.91
N SER A 784 59.46 4.08 -5.17
CA SER A 784 59.83 5.44 -5.63
C SER A 784 58.82 6.46 -5.15
N ASN A 785 59.28 7.56 -4.60
CA ASN A 785 58.47 8.73 -4.23
C ASN A 785 58.41 9.80 -5.35
N GLY A 786 58.90 9.50 -6.56
CA GLY A 786 58.88 10.43 -7.69
C GLY A 786 59.90 11.57 -7.62
N GLY A 787 60.90 11.42 -6.73
CA GLY A 787 61.96 12.44 -6.52
C GLY A 787 61.58 13.49 -5.44
N GLU A 788 60.49 13.29 -4.73
CA GLU A 788 60.08 14.17 -3.62
C GLU A 788 61.05 14.11 -2.42
N ARG A 789 61.77 13.01 -2.28
CA ARG A 789 62.74 12.72 -1.20
C ARG A 789 63.98 12.00 -1.75
N GLU A 790 65.10 12.15 -1.07
CA GLU A 790 66.37 11.53 -1.46
C GLU A 790 66.34 10.00 -1.50
N LEU A 791 65.56 9.38 -0.61
CA LEU A 791 65.45 7.93 -0.51
C LEU A 791 64.02 7.47 -0.85
N PRO A 792 63.85 6.31 -1.51
CA PRO A 792 62.54 5.73 -1.73
C PRO A 792 61.80 5.43 -0.44
N ASP A 793 60.46 5.33 -0.52
CA ASP A 793 59.59 5.02 0.62
C ASP A 793 59.57 3.51 0.93
N LEU A 794 59.43 3.20 2.22
CA LEU A 794 59.18 1.85 2.73
C LEU A 794 57.66 1.66 2.80
N VAL A 795 57.11 0.82 1.93
CA VAL A 795 55.66 0.65 1.85
C VAL A 795 55.25 -0.78 2.25
N ALA A 796 54.47 -0.90 3.31
CA ALA A 796 53.85 -2.16 3.69
C ALA A 796 52.45 -2.25 3.04
N ASP A 797 52.28 -3.23 2.17
CA ASP A 797 51.07 -3.47 1.40
C ASP A 797 50.31 -4.66 2.01
N LEU A 798 49.35 -4.36 2.90
CA LEU A 798 48.74 -5.34 3.79
C LEU A 798 47.39 -5.79 3.24
N HIS A 799 47.27 -7.06 2.94
CA HIS A 799 46.04 -7.69 2.42
C HIS A 799 45.41 -8.65 3.44
N GLY A 800 44.11 -8.81 3.36
CA GLY A 800 43.31 -9.69 4.20
C GLY A 800 41.85 -9.42 4.00
N PRO A 801 41.02 -9.41 5.05
CA PRO A 801 39.60 -9.01 4.95
C PRO A 801 39.39 -7.61 4.36
N ILE A 802 40.34 -6.72 4.57
CA ILE A 802 40.44 -5.39 3.94
C ILE A 802 41.87 -5.20 3.43
N HIS A 803 42.09 -4.16 2.60
CA HIS A 803 43.40 -3.76 2.09
C HIS A 803 43.89 -2.48 2.79
N VAL A 804 45.10 -2.46 3.33
CA VAL A 804 45.66 -1.28 4.00
C VAL A 804 47.15 -1.09 3.56
N ILE A 805 47.47 0.13 3.21
CA ILE A 805 48.81 0.54 2.79
C ILE A 805 49.41 1.46 3.84
N LEU A 806 50.59 1.10 4.37
CA LEU A 806 51.37 1.93 5.29
C LEU A 806 52.62 2.47 4.60
N VAL A 807 52.75 3.79 4.49
CA VAL A 807 53.89 4.46 3.83
C VAL A 807 54.83 5.04 4.88
N GLY A 808 56.05 4.55 4.90
CA GLY A 808 57.12 5.05 5.73
C GLY A 808 58.17 5.81 4.92
N PHE A 809 58.36 7.06 5.25
CA PHE A 809 59.39 7.92 4.63
C PHE A 809 60.74 7.58 5.23
N VAL A 810 61.75 7.37 4.38
CA VAL A 810 63.14 7.08 4.80
C VAL A 810 64.00 8.28 4.48
N ASP A 811 64.76 8.77 5.46
CA ASP A 811 65.70 9.86 5.29
C ASP A 811 66.96 9.68 6.14
N ALA A 812 68.02 10.44 5.85
CA ALA A 812 69.23 10.50 6.62
C ALA A 812 69.20 11.77 7.51
N VAL A 813 69.48 11.55 8.81
CA VAL A 813 69.59 12.65 9.77
C VAL A 813 70.99 12.79 10.34
N HIS A 814 71.56 13.98 10.36
CA HIS A 814 72.84 14.31 10.94
C HIS A 814 72.67 14.89 12.33
N LYS A 815 73.55 14.52 13.25
CA LYS A 815 73.63 15.16 14.56
C LYS A 815 74.34 16.52 14.37
N LYS A 816 73.80 17.59 14.85
CA LYS A 816 74.35 18.93 14.77
C LYS A 816 75.81 18.87 15.36
N GLY A 817 76.82 19.25 14.55
CA GLY A 817 78.23 19.21 14.93
C GLY A 817 78.92 17.84 14.88
N SER A 818 78.30 16.88 14.15
CA SER A 818 78.89 15.57 13.94
C SER A 818 78.69 15.09 12.51
N GLU A 819 79.60 14.44 11.90
CA GLU A 819 79.52 13.78 10.58
C GLU A 819 78.78 12.44 10.61
N GLU A 820 78.26 12.04 11.79
CA GLU A 820 77.48 10.82 11.92
C GLU A 820 76.06 10.95 11.32
N SER A 821 75.85 10.23 10.24
CA SER A 821 74.52 10.08 9.63
C SER A 821 73.75 8.88 10.29
N ARG A 822 72.43 9.03 10.47
CA ARG A 822 71.54 8.00 10.98
C ARG A 822 70.33 7.87 10.09
N ILE A 823 69.88 6.67 9.87
CA ILE A 823 68.66 6.43 9.12
C ILE A 823 67.45 6.67 10.02
N ARG A 824 66.56 7.49 9.55
CA ARG A 824 65.24 7.73 10.16
C ARG A 824 64.14 7.21 9.24
N THR A 825 63.24 6.40 9.77
CA THR A 825 62.01 5.99 9.10
C THR A 825 60.83 6.65 9.81
N THR A 826 59.98 7.32 9.08
CA THR A 826 58.80 8.06 9.60
C THR A 826 57.54 7.55 8.92
N PHE A 827 56.64 6.89 9.64
CA PHE A 827 55.27 6.65 9.25
C PHE A 827 54.45 7.82 9.78
N ALA A 828 54.06 8.76 8.91
CA ALA A 828 53.46 10.02 9.29
C ALA A 828 51.94 9.98 9.37
N ASN A 829 51.31 9.13 8.56
CA ASN A 829 49.87 9.04 8.40
C ASN A 829 49.40 7.61 8.68
N VAL A 830 49.47 7.18 9.92
CA VAL A 830 48.96 5.87 10.32
C VAL A 830 47.43 6.01 10.53
N PRO A 831 46.61 5.13 9.95
CA PRO A 831 45.17 5.15 10.18
C PRO A 831 44.81 5.11 11.67
N ASP A 832 43.76 5.83 12.08
CA ASP A 832 43.22 5.80 13.44
C ASP A 832 42.49 4.47 13.70
N ALA A 833 43.23 3.36 13.72
CA ALA A 833 42.70 2.01 13.91
C ALA A 833 43.55 1.28 15.01
N PRO A 834 42.89 0.52 15.88
CA PRO A 834 43.57 -0.24 16.91
C PRO A 834 44.38 -1.37 16.31
N VAL A 835 45.69 -1.40 16.63
CA VAL A 835 46.62 -2.44 16.21
C VAL A 835 47.26 -3.04 17.48
N SER A 836 46.87 -4.25 17.85
CA SER A 836 47.42 -4.93 19.01
C SER A 836 48.85 -5.41 18.80
N LYS A 837 49.17 -5.79 17.57
CA LYS A 837 50.49 -6.30 17.17
C LYS A 837 50.77 -5.97 15.71
N PHE A 838 51.96 -5.39 15.47
CA PHE A 838 52.48 -5.20 14.13
C PHE A 838 53.88 -5.81 14.04
N THR A 839 54.09 -6.64 13.03
CA THR A 839 55.42 -7.22 12.76
C THR A 839 55.90 -6.83 11.37
N MET A 840 57.16 -6.44 11.24
CA MET A 840 57.80 -6.21 9.96
C MET A 840 59.12 -7.00 9.94
N GLN A 841 59.28 -7.85 8.95
CA GLN A 841 60.47 -8.69 8.77
C GLN A 841 61.09 -8.34 7.43
N LEU A 842 62.24 -7.65 7.46
CA LEU A 842 63.01 -7.33 6.26
C LEU A 842 64.08 -8.37 6.06
N PHE A 843 64.31 -8.73 4.81
CA PHE A 843 65.32 -9.73 4.44
C PHE A 843 66.73 -9.29 4.80
N GLY A 844 67.61 -10.23 5.10
CA GLY A 844 69.07 -10.07 5.26
C GLY A 844 69.79 -10.72 4.11
N GLY A 845 71.11 -10.58 4.14
CA GLY A 845 71.98 -11.15 3.15
C GLY A 845 72.38 -10.20 2.01
N LYS A 846 73.52 -10.44 1.39
CA LYS A 846 74.13 -9.57 0.41
C LYS A 846 73.26 -9.30 -0.85
N LYS A 847 72.28 -10.16 -1.14
CA LYS A 847 71.41 -10.03 -2.32
C LYS A 847 70.04 -9.28 -2.05
N ARG A 848 69.62 -9.21 -0.77
CA ARG A 848 68.30 -8.67 -0.41
C ARG A 848 68.30 -7.85 0.88
N GLY A 849 69.40 -7.77 1.60
CA GLY A 849 69.52 -7.03 2.87
C GLY A 849 69.47 -5.53 2.65
N LEU A 850 68.46 -4.81 3.18
CA LEU A 850 68.36 -3.38 3.10
C LEU A 850 69.42 -2.65 3.88
N LEU A 851 69.86 -3.22 5.05
CA LEU A 851 70.79 -2.59 5.95
C LEU A 851 72.18 -3.22 5.82
N VAL A 852 73.25 -2.37 5.96
CA VAL A 852 74.65 -2.77 6.04
C VAL A 852 75.19 -2.30 7.36
N ASN A 853 75.98 -3.18 8.04
CA ASN A 853 76.64 -2.80 9.26
C ASN A 853 77.98 -2.06 9.01
N SER A 854 78.12 -0.86 9.55
CA SER A 854 79.35 -0.12 9.54
C SER A 854 80.36 -0.64 10.57
N LYS A 855 79.94 -1.35 11.63
CA LYS A 855 80.73 -1.89 12.75
C LYS A 855 80.14 -3.25 13.16
N PRO A 856 80.92 -4.12 13.81
CA PRO A 856 80.47 -5.41 14.33
C PRO A 856 79.38 -5.23 15.39
N LEU A 857 78.15 -5.83 15.20
CA LEU A 857 77.02 -5.64 16.07
C LEU A 857 77.15 -6.21 17.47
N CYS A 858 78.02 -7.22 17.65
CA CYS A 858 78.16 -7.96 18.91
C CYS A 858 79.14 -7.35 19.91
N LYS A 859 79.87 -6.33 19.52
CA LYS A 859 80.94 -5.76 20.36
C LYS A 859 80.48 -4.57 21.23
N THR A 860 79.30 -3.88 20.88
CA THR A 860 78.87 -2.70 21.57
C THR A 860 77.29 -2.70 21.69
N SER A 861 76.83 -2.28 22.86
CA SER A 861 75.38 -2.08 23.06
C SER A 861 74.91 -0.79 22.33
N ARG A 862 73.91 -0.87 21.54
CA ARG A 862 73.37 0.23 20.74
C ARG A 862 71.93 0.48 21.07
N ARG A 863 71.50 1.74 20.94
CA ARG A 863 70.14 2.16 21.20
C ARG A 863 69.54 2.77 19.93
N ILE A 864 68.29 2.44 19.67
CA ILE A 864 67.41 3.13 18.69
C ILE A 864 66.72 4.27 19.37
N LYS A 865 66.43 5.36 18.65
CA LYS A 865 65.60 6.42 19.18
C LYS A 865 64.20 6.26 18.58
N LEU A 866 63.21 6.23 19.46
CA LEU A 866 61.82 6.09 19.10
C LEU A 866 61.04 7.33 19.51
N SER A 867 60.14 7.77 18.63
CA SER A 867 59.14 8.79 18.97
C SER A 867 57.82 8.38 18.34
N PHE A 868 56.89 7.97 19.15
CA PHE A 868 55.54 7.63 18.74
C PHE A 868 54.59 8.73 19.17
N THR A 869 53.69 9.17 18.28
CA THR A 869 52.64 10.11 18.59
C THR A 869 51.28 9.38 18.46
N GLY A 870 50.49 9.44 19.51
CA GLY A 870 49.12 8.90 19.51
C GLY A 870 48.17 9.82 18.73
N GLN A 871 47.07 9.30 18.31
CA GLN A 871 45.97 10.07 17.69
C GLN A 871 45.42 11.15 18.65
N ASN A 872 45.52 10.92 19.95
CA ASN A 872 45.19 11.89 21.00
C ASN A 872 46.31 12.93 21.25
N GLY A 873 47.35 12.96 20.44
CA GLY A 873 48.46 13.91 20.56
C GLY A 873 49.54 13.57 21.58
N ILE A 874 49.37 12.55 22.41
CA ILE A 874 50.38 12.12 23.37
C ILE A 874 51.62 11.58 22.67
N VAL A 875 52.79 12.10 23.06
CA VAL A 875 54.08 11.66 22.49
C VAL A 875 54.81 10.75 23.47
N ASN A 876 55.08 9.52 23.05
CA ASN A 876 55.92 8.53 23.77
C ASN A 876 57.30 8.48 23.14
N ARG A 877 58.34 8.80 23.94
CA ARG A 877 59.74 8.74 23.50
C ARG A 877 60.46 7.71 24.33
N SER A 878 61.24 6.87 23.65
CA SER A 878 62.07 5.85 24.30
C SER A 878 63.34 5.53 23.52
N GLU A 879 64.28 5.00 24.20
CA GLU A 879 65.60 4.58 23.58
C GLU A 879 65.94 3.10 23.94
N PRO A 880 65.18 2.12 23.45
CA PRO A 880 65.44 0.73 23.72
C PRO A 880 66.76 0.26 23.08
N LYS A 881 67.34 -0.82 23.64
CA LYS A 881 68.51 -1.47 23.04
C LYS A 881 68.16 -2.13 21.71
N LEU A 882 68.99 -1.92 20.69
CA LEU A 882 68.91 -2.70 19.47
C LEU A 882 69.47 -4.11 19.78
N VAL A 883 68.63 -5.10 19.61
CA VAL A 883 68.97 -6.49 19.92
C VAL A 883 69.63 -7.13 18.69
N ALA A 884 70.91 -7.46 18.77
CA ALA A 884 71.55 -8.28 17.78
C ALA A 884 71.64 -9.74 18.27
N LYS A 885 71.11 -10.67 17.45
CA LYS A 885 71.31 -12.11 17.74
C LYS A 885 72.76 -12.52 17.34
N CYS A 886 73.63 -12.42 18.29
CA CYS A 886 75.01 -12.89 18.16
C CYS A 886 75.12 -14.42 18.37
N GLY A 887 75.71 -15.15 17.43
CA GLY A 887 75.92 -16.60 17.59
C GLY A 887 76.73 -16.88 18.84
N GLY A 888 76.19 -17.53 19.84
CA GLY A 888 76.91 -18.08 20.95
C GLY A 888 77.84 -19.18 20.41
N LYS A 889 79.08 -19.15 20.82
CA LYS A 889 79.92 -20.34 20.71
C LYS A 889 79.22 -21.47 21.50
N LYS A 890 78.91 -22.62 20.85
CA LYS A 890 78.66 -23.86 21.55
C LYS A 890 79.92 -24.19 22.32
#